data_4b5c12206573c21744fc38e169416cd2
#
_entry.id   4b5c12206573c21744fc38e169416cd2
#
_cell.length_a   1.000
_cell.length_b   1.000
_cell.length_c   1.000
_cell.angle_alpha   90.00
_cell.angle_beta   90.00
_cell.angle_gamma   90.00
#
_symmetry.space_group_name_H-M   'P 1'
#
loop_
_entity.id
_entity.type
_entity.pdbx_description
1 polymer ?
#
loop_
_entity_poly.entity_id
_entity_poly.type
_entity_poly.pdbx_seq_one_letter_code
_entity_poly.pdbx_strand_id
1 'polypeptide(L)'
;MNAKTYRLDTPNTSLVFIQDEDKVYYLYYGKKTGEMPPEICYLKWDNIGTDLKNKLFSCFGDDDHRDKSILLFNPDNSFSNEFVFKNAVVSKGKKGIPDLPSSLGAEKTITFEFVDETENLLLTISYSSYRDTDVITARSSLTNLDEKTLSIKKFASVQLDISESDFTVSTFDGGWASERYRHDAKLNSGLFVNQSLAGASSAQHNPFSLIKNANGVYAFNLVYSGNHKTSYETDSYNRTRVICGVNDFAFEYRLAGGDTFYAPEAVMIFSKNEDELTLNLHSFVNKHIIPKRRQNKKRPVVINNWEGTGFDFTREKILEIAKKGKKIGAELFVLDDGWFGKRNDDKSSLGDWFDNAEKTGGLSRLADDIRALGLDFGIWLEPEMISPDSELFRRHPEYAMAIPGKKPFLHRFQMMLDLTDEEVKNYVINSVEKIIDLAKPAYIKWDFNRVMSDCFSKTTFIGEYCYRYVVALYSIMKTLTENHPDILFEGCAAGGARFDLGILSYFPQIWTSDNTDPAVRTIIQTNTSICYPQSCMTAHLSASPNGFTKREFSLENRFNVACLFNFGYELDCSGYTDKEVKATAKLSDFYKKRRDVILYGNFYRLGGRTSADCGGALNACFSSPTSDRLPTGICGFQVVSPRRDRALACVIMPSRENGVSNRKIAFKGLDKNEKYTVTVYDKNLDVFDTFVIGGDVLSEGIPYEKYRLSEEICSDADFRSFLIEFTR
;
A
#
# COMPACT_ATOMS: atom_id res chain seq x y z
N MET A 1 -39.54 11.88 20.64
CA MET A 1 -38.39 10.96 20.51
C MET A 1 -37.19 11.60 21.21
N ASN A 2 -36.56 10.93 22.15
CA ASN A 2 -35.30 11.43 22.75
C ASN A 2 -34.07 10.96 21.94
N ALA A 3 -34.21 10.83 20.62
CA ALA A 3 -33.12 10.39 19.76
C ALA A 3 -32.13 11.54 19.53
N LYS A 4 -30.86 11.28 19.71
CA LYS A 4 -29.77 12.26 19.55
C LYS A 4 -28.90 11.88 18.34
N THR A 5 -28.60 12.86 17.50
CA THR A 5 -27.73 12.67 16.33
C THR A 5 -26.30 13.13 16.63
N TYR A 6 -25.33 12.42 16.04
CA TYR A 6 -23.92 12.79 16.02
C TYR A 6 -23.46 12.81 14.57
N ARG A 7 -22.61 13.78 14.20
CA ARG A 7 -22.24 14.00 12.81
C ARG A 7 -20.76 14.30 12.63
N LEU A 8 -20.15 13.64 11.66
CA LEU A 8 -18.87 13.95 11.08
C LEU A 8 -19.04 14.37 9.63
N ASP A 9 -18.53 15.52 9.26
CA ASP A 9 -18.46 16.00 7.90
C ASP A 9 -17.02 16.04 7.41
N THR A 10 -16.84 15.75 6.14
CA THR A 10 -15.65 16.00 5.35
C THR A 10 -15.95 17.10 4.31
N PRO A 11 -15.02 17.47 3.42
CA PRO A 11 -15.35 18.39 2.34
C PRO A 11 -16.59 18.02 1.54
N ASN A 12 -16.77 16.75 1.15
CA ASN A 12 -17.82 16.29 0.25
C ASN A 12 -18.69 15.14 0.79
N THR A 13 -18.45 14.64 2.01
CA THR A 13 -19.20 13.52 2.59
C THR A 13 -19.74 13.85 3.98
N SER A 14 -20.77 13.13 4.39
CA SER A 14 -21.33 13.15 5.74
C SER A 14 -21.47 11.74 6.28
N LEU A 15 -21.05 11.54 7.53
CA LEU A 15 -21.32 10.36 8.33
C LEU A 15 -22.17 10.78 9.52
N VAL A 16 -23.38 10.23 9.62
CA VAL A 16 -24.37 10.60 10.64
C VAL A 16 -24.76 9.37 11.43
N PHE A 17 -24.71 9.49 12.75
CA PHE A 17 -25.15 8.47 13.70
C PHE A 17 -26.41 8.94 14.42
N ILE A 18 -27.19 7.98 14.88
CA ILE A 18 -28.34 8.21 15.75
C ILE A 18 -28.22 7.34 16.99
N GLN A 19 -28.32 7.95 18.13
CA GLN A 19 -28.53 7.26 19.40
C GLN A 19 -30.04 7.15 19.64
N ASP A 20 -30.52 5.93 19.82
CA ASP A 20 -31.89 5.60 20.21
C ASP A 20 -31.86 4.75 21.47
N GLU A 21 -32.26 5.35 22.58
CA GLU A 21 -32.17 4.74 23.92
C GLU A 21 -30.72 4.32 24.26
N ASP A 22 -30.49 3.04 24.40
CA ASP A 22 -29.24 2.39 24.80
C ASP A 22 -28.39 1.89 23.63
N LYS A 23 -28.74 2.26 22.40
CA LYS A 23 -28.05 1.82 21.16
C LYS A 23 -27.68 2.99 20.27
N VAL A 24 -26.69 2.77 19.40
CA VAL A 24 -26.26 3.73 18.37
C VAL A 24 -26.26 3.04 17.01
N TYR A 25 -26.79 3.72 16.01
CA TYR A 25 -26.90 3.22 14.64
C TYR A 25 -26.30 4.20 13.64
N TYR A 26 -25.92 3.72 12.45
CA TYR A 26 -25.69 4.58 11.30
C TYR A 26 -27.05 5.08 10.77
N LEU A 27 -27.17 6.40 10.73
CA LEU A 27 -28.30 7.01 10.03
C LEU A 27 -28.00 7.24 8.56
N TYR A 28 -26.75 7.63 8.26
CA TYR A 28 -26.32 7.91 6.89
C TYR A 28 -24.80 7.90 6.76
N TYR A 29 -24.27 7.39 5.64
CA TYR A 29 -22.92 7.63 5.17
C TYR A 29 -22.91 7.75 3.65
N GLY A 30 -22.39 8.86 3.12
CA GLY A 30 -22.35 9.11 1.68
C GLY A 30 -22.06 10.57 1.34
N LYS A 31 -22.60 11.03 0.22
CA LYS A 31 -22.46 12.41 -0.24
C LYS A 31 -22.91 13.40 0.83
N LYS A 32 -22.22 14.54 0.92
CA LYS A 32 -22.54 15.58 1.91
C LYS A 32 -23.99 16.02 1.85
N THR A 33 -24.66 16.03 3.01
CA THR A 33 -26.05 16.43 3.17
C THR A 33 -26.19 17.58 4.14
N GLY A 34 -27.36 18.25 4.13
CA GLY A 34 -27.82 19.13 5.19
C GLY A 34 -28.17 18.37 6.48
N GLU A 35 -28.90 19.04 7.37
CA GLU A 35 -29.42 18.41 8.59
C GLU A 35 -30.37 17.23 8.26
N MET A 36 -30.33 16.23 9.11
CA MET A 36 -31.16 15.04 9.03
C MET A 36 -31.99 14.92 10.31
N PRO A 37 -33.18 15.51 10.37
CA PRO A 37 -34.03 15.47 11.56
C PRO A 37 -34.42 14.01 11.88
N PRO A 38 -34.16 13.52 13.12
CA PRO A 38 -34.42 12.13 13.50
C PRO A 38 -35.88 11.72 13.30
N GLU A 39 -36.83 12.62 13.57
CA GLU A 39 -38.23 12.39 13.48
C GLU A 39 -38.71 12.10 12.06
N ILE A 40 -37.93 12.46 11.04
CA ILE A 40 -38.22 12.22 9.61
C ILE A 40 -37.31 11.15 9.04
N CYS A 41 -36.01 11.21 9.38
CA CYS A 41 -34.98 10.40 8.75
C CYS A 41 -34.76 9.04 9.45
N TYR A 42 -35.28 8.85 10.67
CA TYR A 42 -35.14 7.62 11.44
C TYR A 42 -36.47 6.99 11.71
N LEU A 43 -36.65 5.75 11.32
CA LEU A 43 -37.81 4.96 11.63
C LEU A 43 -37.56 4.15 12.90
N LYS A 44 -38.23 4.49 13.99
CA LYS A 44 -38.24 3.66 15.19
C LYS A 44 -39.16 2.47 14.91
N TRP A 45 -38.57 1.32 14.65
CA TRP A 45 -39.29 0.10 14.40
C TRP A 45 -39.27 -0.79 15.65
N ASP A 46 -40.40 -0.98 16.28
CA ASP A 46 -40.58 -1.88 17.42
C ASP A 46 -41.09 -3.23 16.90
N ASN A 47 -40.23 -4.05 16.30
CA ASN A 47 -40.75 -5.32 15.84
C ASN A 47 -39.79 -6.50 15.66
N ILE A 48 -40.19 -7.56 16.33
CA ILE A 48 -40.53 -8.87 15.78
C ILE A 48 -39.41 -9.49 14.96
N GLY A 49 -38.35 -9.86 15.65
CA GLY A 49 -37.55 -11.01 15.21
C GLY A 49 -36.52 -10.77 14.11
N THR A 50 -36.23 -9.55 13.69
CA THR A 50 -35.03 -9.24 12.86
C THR A 50 -34.68 -7.79 13.03
N ASP A 51 -33.45 -7.54 13.51
CA ASP A 51 -32.94 -6.17 13.58
C ASP A 51 -32.58 -5.65 12.18
N LEU A 52 -33.46 -4.81 11.63
CA LEU A 52 -33.29 -4.19 10.31
C LEU A 52 -32.47 -2.89 10.36
N LYS A 53 -31.90 -2.53 11.49
CA LYS A 53 -31.16 -1.27 11.66
C LYS A 53 -29.70 -1.43 11.23
N ASN A 54 -29.08 -0.32 10.87
CA ASN A 54 -27.68 -0.25 10.49
C ASN A 54 -26.81 -0.10 11.72
N LYS A 55 -26.23 -1.20 12.22
CA LYS A 55 -25.47 -1.28 13.47
C LYS A 55 -24.03 -0.80 13.31
N LEU A 56 -23.46 -0.19 14.38
CA LEU A 56 -22.03 0.14 14.46
C LEU A 56 -21.17 -1.10 14.69
N PHE A 57 -21.69 -2.08 15.36
CA PHE A 57 -21.10 -3.39 15.64
C PHE A 57 -22.19 -4.43 15.82
N SER A 58 -21.80 -5.68 15.76
CA SER A 58 -22.67 -6.81 16.08
C SER A 58 -21.90 -7.88 16.84
N CYS A 59 -22.54 -8.47 17.84
CA CYS A 59 -21.99 -9.55 18.64
C CYS A 59 -22.94 -10.75 18.68
N PHE A 60 -22.47 -11.87 19.17
CA PHE A 60 -23.31 -13.05 19.38
C PHE A 60 -24.32 -12.76 20.52
N GLY A 61 -25.54 -13.26 20.36
CA GLY A 61 -26.62 -13.04 21.32
C GLY A 61 -27.59 -11.94 20.92
N ASP A 62 -27.25 -11.10 19.93
CA ASP A 62 -28.21 -10.17 19.34
C ASP A 62 -29.04 -10.83 18.21
N ASP A 63 -30.14 -10.22 17.85
CA ASP A 63 -31.12 -10.71 16.86
C ASP A 63 -30.68 -10.52 15.39
N ASP A 64 -29.42 -10.27 15.16
CA ASP A 64 -28.83 -10.09 13.85
C ASP A 64 -28.05 -11.36 13.43
N HIS A 65 -28.51 -12.04 12.39
CA HIS A 65 -27.92 -13.31 11.93
C HIS A 65 -26.86 -13.16 10.85
N ARG A 66 -26.50 -11.92 10.47
CA ARG A 66 -25.40 -11.64 9.54
C ARG A 66 -24.03 -11.87 10.20
N ASP A 67 -22.94 -11.79 9.41
CA ASP A 67 -21.57 -11.86 9.93
C ASP A 67 -21.35 -10.88 11.09
N LYS A 68 -20.65 -11.32 12.13
CA LYS A 68 -20.43 -10.56 13.35
C LYS A 68 -19.09 -9.82 13.30
N SER A 69 -19.05 -8.60 13.84
CA SER A 69 -17.81 -7.85 14.01
C SER A 69 -17.06 -8.19 15.31
N ILE A 70 -17.78 -8.71 16.30
CA ILE A 70 -17.23 -9.08 17.62
C ILE A 70 -17.68 -10.49 17.99
N LEU A 71 -16.72 -11.33 18.38
CA LEU A 71 -16.97 -12.65 18.97
C LEU A 71 -16.01 -12.87 20.12
N LEU A 72 -16.56 -12.92 21.33
CA LEU A 72 -15.84 -13.14 22.59
C LEU A 72 -16.22 -14.51 23.16
N PHE A 73 -15.27 -15.16 23.80
CA PHE A 73 -15.55 -16.31 24.65
C PHE A 73 -15.33 -15.85 26.09
N ASN A 74 -16.45 -15.70 26.79
CA ASN A 74 -16.53 -15.07 28.09
C ASN A 74 -16.13 -16.04 29.24
N PRO A 75 -15.74 -15.51 30.41
CA PRO A 75 -15.37 -16.34 31.57
C PRO A 75 -16.50 -17.21 32.12
N ASP A 76 -17.75 -16.88 31.85
CA ASP A 76 -18.94 -17.65 32.20
C ASP A 76 -19.21 -18.84 31.25
N ASN A 77 -18.32 -19.07 30.25
CA ASN A 77 -18.42 -20.09 29.22
C ASN A 77 -19.51 -19.80 28.17
N SER A 78 -19.87 -18.55 27.95
CA SER A 78 -20.78 -18.08 26.92
C SER A 78 -20.06 -17.34 25.79
N PHE A 79 -20.78 -17.08 24.69
CA PHE A 79 -20.39 -16.15 23.62
C PHE A 79 -21.27 -14.91 23.56
N SER A 80 -22.29 -14.83 24.42
CA SER A 80 -23.28 -13.75 24.39
C SER A 80 -22.75 -12.51 25.10
N ASN A 81 -22.90 -11.37 24.44
CA ASN A 81 -22.58 -10.08 25.00
C ASN A 81 -23.71 -9.07 24.76
N GLU A 82 -23.96 -8.23 25.76
CA GLU A 82 -24.96 -7.16 25.71
C GLU A 82 -24.30 -5.80 25.96
N PHE A 83 -23.80 -5.17 24.89
CA PHE A 83 -23.21 -3.85 25.00
C PHE A 83 -24.26 -2.74 24.91
N VAL A 84 -24.41 -2.02 26.02
CA VAL A 84 -25.33 -0.89 26.21
C VAL A 84 -24.58 0.42 26.04
N PHE A 85 -25.15 1.38 25.30
CA PHE A 85 -24.57 2.70 25.14
C PHE A 85 -24.43 3.43 26.50
N LYS A 86 -23.20 3.89 26.78
CA LYS A 86 -22.87 4.61 27.99
C LYS A 86 -22.68 6.10 27.77
N ASN A 87 -21.88 6.44 26.76
CA ASN A 87 -21.46 7.82 26.55
C ASN A 87 -21.00 8.06 25.11
N ALA A 88 -21.05 9.32 24.69
CA ALA A 88 -20.44 9.78 23.44
C ALA A 88 -19.65 11.07 23.68
N VAL A 89 -18.39 11.06 23.28
CA VAL A 89 -17.47 12.19 23.40
C VAL A 89 -17.11 12.73 22.02
N VAL A 90 -17.30 14.02 21.82
CA VAL A 90 -16.85 14.73 20.62
C VAL A 90 -15.59 15.51 20.98
N SER A 91 -14.48 15.25 20.30
CA SER A 91 -13.20 15.89 20.55
C SER A 91 -12.61 16.48 19.28
N LYS A 92 -11.73 17.46 19.45
CA LYS A 92 -10.87 17.98 18.38
C LYS A 92 -9.61 17.09 18.30
N GLY A 93 -9.26 16.67 17.08
CA GLY A 93 -8.16 15.75 16.87
C GLY A 93 -8.48 14.32 17.34
N LYS A 94 -7.47 13.49 17.41
CA LYS A 94 -7.53 12.11 17.97
C LYS A 94 -6.26 11.74 18.70
N LYS A 95 -6.35 10.79 19.61
CA LYS A 95 -5.18 10.15 20.28
C LYS A 95 -4.61 9.04 19.36
N GLY A 96 -3.33 8.74 19.47
CA GLY A 96 -2.72 7.55 18.84
C GLY A 96 -3.31 6.24 19.41
N ILE A 97 -3.02 5.14 18.76
CA ILE A 97 -3.29 3.80 19.27
C ILE A 97 -1.98 3.31 19.91
N PRO A 98 -2.00 2.75 21.13
CA PRO A 98 -0.81 2.12 21.68
C PRO A 98 -0.28 1.02 20.76
N ASP A 99 1.03 1.00 20.53
CA ASP A 99 1.78 -0.03 19.80
C ASP A 99 1.39 -0.27 18.31
N LEU A 100 0.40 0.46 17.82
CA LEU A 100 -0.04 0.40 16.43
C LEU A 100 0.12 1.76 15.74
N PRO A 101 0.44 1.78 14.44
CA PRO A 101 0.42 3.02 13.68
C PRO A 101 -1.01 3.54 13.52
N SER A 102 -1.13 4.84 13.41
CA SER A 102 -2.41 5.50 13.14
C SER A 102 -2.20 6.78 12.34
N SER A 103 -3.19 7.16 11.58
CA SER A 103 -3.17 8.39 10.79
C SER A 103 -3.07 9.64 11.67
N LEU A 104 -2.49 10.70 11.14
CA LEU A 104 -2.15 11.94 11.83
C LEU A 104 -3.12 13.07 11.49
N GLY A 105 -3.28 14.05 12.38
CA GLY A 105 -3.91 15.32 12.04
C GLY A 105 -5.43 15.27 11.80
N ALA A 106 -6.15 14.37 12.44
CA ALA A 106 -7.61 14.38 12.43
C ALA A 106 -8.15 15.71 12.94
N GLU A 107 -9.23 16.22 12.34
CA GLU A 107 -9.90 17.45 12.73
C GLU A 107 -10.87 17.24 13.89
N LYS A 108 -11.74 16.26 13.73
CA LYS A 108 -12.80 15.95 14.70
C LYS A 108 -12.91 14.45 14.89
N THR A 109 -13.12 14.04 16.13
CA THR A 109 -13.38 12.63 16.49
C THR A 109 -14.65 12.52 17.31
N ILE A 110 -15.47 11.54 16.99
CA ILE A 110 -16.58 11.09 17.83
C ILE A 110 -16.21 9.72 18.39
N THR A 111 -16.27 9.58 19.69
CA THR A 111 -16.01 8.32 20.40
C THR A 111 -17.29 7.90 21.12
N PHE A 112 -17.74 6.69 20.86
CA PHE A 112 -18.85 6.04 21.54
C PHE A 112 -18.30 5.00 22.51
N GLU A 113 -18.87 4.96 23.71
CA GLU A 113 -18.54 4.01 24.76
C GLU A 113 -19.78 3.15 25.05
N PHE A 114 -19.59 1.85 25.09
CA PHE A 114 -20.61 0.86 25.41
C PHE A 114 -20.09 -0.06 26.52
N VAL A 115 -20.95 -0.45 27.42
CA VAL A 115 -20.60 -1.31 28.55
C VAL A 115 -21.44 -2.57 28.51
N ASP A 116 -20.81 -3.71 28.67
CA ASP A 116 -21.44 -4.95 29.06
C ASP A 116 -21.29 -5.10 30.59
N GLU A 117 -22.39 -4.85 31.32
CA GLU A 117 -22.35 -4.86 32.81
C GLU A 117 -22.22 -6.28 33.35
N THR A 118 -22.67 -7.31 32.63
CA THR A 118 -22.60 -8.71 33.05
C THR A 118 -21.17 -9.24 32.98
N GLU A 119 -20.50 -8.99 31.87
CA GLU A 119 -19.13 -9.43 31.62
C GLU A 119 -18.08 -8.39 32.04
N ASN A 120 -18.53 -7.23 32.52
CA ASN A 120 -17.70 -6.12 32.99
C ASN A 120 -16.69 -5.65 31.90
N LEU A 121 -17.21 -5.37 30.71
CA LEU A 121 -16.43 -4.97 29.54
C LEU A 121 -16.75 -3.54 29.09
N LEU A 122 -15.73 -2.82 28.60
CA LEU A 122 -15.89 -1.52 27.96
C LEU A 122 -15.48 -1.62 26.47
N LEU A 123 -16.45 -1.48 25.58
CA LEU A 123 -16.24 -1.35 24.16
C LEU A 123 -16.18 0.14 23.77
N THR A 124 -15.09 0.54 23.10
CA THR A 124 -14.93 1.92 22.61
C THR A 124 -14.81 1.91 21.09
N ILE A 125 -15.63 2.70 20.39
CA ILE A 125 -15.60 2.86 18.93
C ILE A 125 -15.44 4.35 18.60
N SER A 126 -14.43 4.70 17.82
CA SER A 126 -14.14 6.09 17.44
C SER A 126 -14.09 6.27 15.94
N TYR A 127 -14.67 7.38 15.47
CA TYR A 127 -14.60 7.82 14.07
C TYR A 127 -13.95 9.18 14.00
N SER A 128 -13.04 9.38 13.05
CA SER A 128 -12.32 10.64 12.88
C SER A 128 -12.38 11.15 11.44
N SER A 129 -12.63 12.45 11.28
CA SER A 129 -12.64 13.13 9.97
C SER A 129 -11.43 14.06 9.81
N TYR A 130 -11.13 14.43 8.56
CA TYR A 130 -10.01 15.28 8.15
C TYR A 130 -10.52 16.45 7.34
N ARG A 131 -9.84 17.61 7.45
CA ARG A 131 -10.28 18.84 6.80
C ARG A 131 -10.12 18.84 5.28
N ASP A 132 -9.16 18.10 4.78
CA ASP A 132 -8.63 18.21 3.42
C ASP A 132 -8.78 16.93 2.57
N THR A 133 -9.55 15.97 3.05
CA THR A 133 -9.87 14.73 2.35
C THR A 133 -11.24 14.20 2.81
N ASP A 134 -11.87 13.40 1.95
CA ASP A 134 -13.16 12.75 2.29
C ASP A 134 -12.99 11.43 3.05
N VAL A 135 -11.77 11.13 3.51
CA VAL A 135 -11.50 9.96 4.34
C VAL A 135 -12.07 10.14 5.74
N ILE A 136 -12.66 9.07 6.25
CA ILE A 136 -13.01 8.87 7.65
C ILE A 136 -12.24 7.65 8.15
N THR A 137 -11.60 7.75 9.32
CA THR A 137 -10.97 6.59 9.95
C THR A 137 -11.82 6.09 11.10
N ALA A 138 -11.83 4.78 11.30
CA ALA A 138 -12.53 4.11 12.39
C ALA A 138 -11.56 3.24 13.18
N ARG A 139 -11.78 3.13 14.49
CA ARG A 139 -11.03 2.22 15.36
C ARG A 139 -11.88 1.74 16.50
N SER A 140 -11.62 0.52 16.94
CA SER A 140 -12.30 -0.11 18.06
C SER A 140 -11.29 -0.59 19.10
N SER A 141 -11.69 -0.58 20.38
CA SER A 141 -10.92 -1.21 21.46
C SER A 141 -11.87 -1.86 22.47
N LEU A 142 -11.39 -2.91 23.10
CA LEU A 142 -12.10 -3.63 24.17
C LEU A 142 -11.25 -3.64 25.41
N THR A 143 -11.76 -3.09 26.52
CA THR A 143 -11.13 -3.13 27.82
C THR A 143 -11.86 -4.15 28.70
N ASN A 144 -11.10 -5.06 29.27
CA ASN A 144 -11.59 -5.99 30.27
C ASN A 144 -11.50 -5.33 31.66
N LEU A 145 -12.64 -5.02 32.25
CA LEU A 145 -12.72 -4.39 33.56
C LEU A 145 -12.86 -5.41 34.71
N ASP A 146 -12.98 -6.71 34.38
CA ASP A 146 -12.98 -7.83 35.34
C ASP A 146 -11.53 -8.24 35.69
N GLU A 147 -11.38 -9.12 36.69
CA GLU A 147 -10.11 -9.77 37.00
C GLU A 147 -9.84 -11.04 36.19
N LYS A 148 -10.90 -11.66 35.63
CA LYS A 148 -10.81 -12.88 34.85
C LYS A 148 -10.38 -12.61 33.40
N THR A 149 -9.62 -13.53 32.83
CA THR A 149 -9.23 -13.47 31.41
C THR A 149 -10.38 -13.94 30.52
N LEU A 150 -10.66 -13.21 29.46
CA LEU A 150 -11.54 -13.63 28.35
C LEU A 150 -10.75 -13.90 27.07
N SER A 151 -11.34 -14.62 26.11
CA SER A 151 -10.73 -14.86 24.80
C SER A 151 -11.47 -14.08 23.70
N ILE A 152 -10.77 -13.22 22.98
CA ILE A 152 -11.28 -12.55 21.79
C ILE A 152 -11.05 -13.48 20.59
N LYS A 153 -12.15 -13.93 19.95
CA LYS A 153 -12.10 -14.79 18.76
C LYS A 153 -12.21 -14.00 17.46
N LYS A 154 -12.88 -12.86 17.50
CA LYS A 154 -13.01 -11.89 16.41
C LYS A 154 -13.22 -10.50 16.97
N PHE A 155 -12.52 -9.51 16.45
CA PHE A 155 -12.70 -8.12 16.82
C PHE A 155 -12.31 -7.20 15.66
N ALA A 156 -13.31 -6.68 14.98
CA ALA A 156 -13.11 -5.83 13.81
C ALA A 156 -12.76 -4.39 14.18
N SER A 157 -12.06 -3.72 13.30
CA SER A 157 -11.77 -2.28 13.39
C SER A 157 -12.99 -1.43 13.10
N VAL A 158 -13.83 -1.89 12.16
CA VAL A 158 -15.08 -1.23 11.76
C VAL A 158 -16.08 -2.24 11.21
N GLN A 159 -17.34 -2.02 11.52
CA GLN A 159 -18.50 -2.53 10.79
C GLN A 159 -19.22 -1.33 10.20
N LEU A 160 -19.64 -1.42 8.95
CA LEU A 160 -20.47 -0.43 8.28
C LEU A 160 -21.65 -1.13 7.60
N ASP A 161 -22.87 -0.79 8.01
CA ASP A 161 -24.08 -1.24 7.38
C ASP A 161 -24.60 -0.16 6.41
N ILE A 162 -24.79 -0.50 5.16
CA ILE A 162 -25.22 0.38 4.08
C ILE A 162 -26.61 -0.07 3.62
N SER A 163 -27.57 0.86 3.58
CA SER A 163 -28.96 0.58 3.13
C SER A 163 -29.08 0.48 1.61
N GLU A 164 -28.04 -0.03 0.96
CA GLU A 164 -27.95 -0.21 -0.49
C GLU A 164 -27.35 -1.58 -0.80
N SER A 165 -27.63 -2.05 -2.00
CA SER A 165 -27.10 -3.27 -2.60
C SER A 165 -26.67 -3.02 -4.04
N ASP A 166 -26.57 -4.07 -4.84
CA ASP A 166 -26.23 -4.00 -6.26
C ASP A 166 -24.79 -3.52 -6.52
N PHE A 167 -23.91 -3.77 -5.56
CA PHE A 167 -22.50 -3.42 -5.67
C PHE A 167 -21.70 -4.40 -6.52
N THR A 168 -20.69 -3.86 -7.21
CA THR A 168 -19.55 -4.59 -7.72
C THR A 168 -18.40 -4.37 -6.75
N VAL A 169 -17.82 -5.44 -6.22
CA VAL A 169 -16.60 -5.39 -5.39
C VAL A 169 -15.37 -5.48 -6.30
N SER A 170 -14.35 -4.67 -5.99
CA SER A 170 -13.03 -4.78 -6.60
C SER A 170 -12.01 -5.10 -5.52
N THR A 171 -11.23 -6.15 -5.75
CA THR A 171 -10.07 -6.54 -4.95
C THR A 171 -8.79 -6.43 -5.77
N PHE A 172 -7.63 -6.41 -5.11
CA PHE A 172 -6.32 -6.23 -5.71
C PHE A 172 -5.42 -7.39 -5.28
N ASP A 173 -5.31 -8.36 -6.15
CA ASP A 173 -4.82 -9.69 -5.83
C ASP A 173 -3.59 -10.05 -6.66
N GLY A 174 -2.89 -11.09 -6.29
CA GLY A 174 -1.77 -11.63 -7.05
C GLY A 174 -0.62 -12.08 -6.16
N GLY A 175 0.24 -12.88 -6.72
CA GLY A 175 1.44 -13.39 -6.06
C GLY A 175 2.68 -12.58 -6.38
N TRP A 176 3.84 -13.13 -6.03
CA TRP A 176 5.14 -12.58 -6.36
C TRP A 176 5.29 -12.27 -7.85
N ALA A 177 5.81 -11.10 -8.16
CA ALA A 177 6.03 -10.58 -9.52
C ALA A 177 4.75 -10.37 -10.36
N SER A 178 3.56 -10.44 -9.74
CA SER A 178 2.24 -10.21 -10.34
C SER A 178 1.28 -9.58 -9.32
N GLU A 179 1.76 -8.63 -8.55
CA GLU A 179 1.04 -8.08 -7.40
C GLU A 179 -0.08 -7.12 -7.82
N ARG A 180 -1.15 -7.13 -7.06
CA ARG A 180 -2.28 -6.19 -7.12
C ARG A 180 -2.98 -6.12 -8.48
N TYR A 181 -3.17 -7.25 -9.13
CA TYR A 181 -4.11 -7.32 -10.24
C TYR A 181 -5.52 -7.10 -9.74
N ARG A 182 -6.30 -6.27 -10.45
CA ARG A 182 -7.67 -5.96 -10.08
C ARG A 182 -8.62 -7.08 -10.49
N HIS A 183 -9.47 -7.50 -9.56
CA HIS A 183 -10.57 -8.42 -9.79
C HIS A 183 -11.88 -7.77 -9.42
N ASP A 184 -12.84 -7.79 -10.34
CA ASP A 184 -14.18 -7.24 -10.14
C ASP A 184 -15.18 -8.41 -10.06
N ALA A 185 -16.02 -8.41 -9.01
CA ALA A 185 -17.08 -9.40 -8.82
C ALA A 185 -18.37 -8.70 -8.41
N LYS A 186 -19.51 -9.16 -8.95
CA LYS A 186 -20.82 -8.69 -8.50
C LYS A 186 -21.13 -9.27 -7.14
N LEU A 187 -21.50 -8.43 -6.18
CA LEU A 187 -22.00 -8.90 -4.90
C LEU A 187 -23.42 -9.42 -5.07
N ASN A 188 -23.57 -10.71 -4.82
CA ASN A 188 -24.87 -11.37 -4.73
C ASN A 188 -25.23 -11.57 -3.26
N SER A 189 -26.42 -12.11 -2.98
CA SER A 189 -26.79 -12.53 -1.63
C SER A 189 -25.75 -13.52 -1.07
N GLY A 190 -25.27 -13.27 0.14
CA GLY A 190 -24.25 -14.05 0.83
C GLY A 190 -22.97 -13.26 1.12
N LEU A 191 -21.92 -13.96 1.46
CA LEU A 191 -20.69 -13.40 1.98
C LEU A 191 -19.56 -13.45 0.93
N PHE A 192 -18.99 -12.30 0.59
CA PHE A 192 -17.73 -12.18 -0.15
C PHE A 192 -16.61 -11.76 0.82
N VAL A 193 -15.41 -12.34 0.66
CA VAL A 193 -14.28 -12.09 1.57
C VAL A 193 -13.02 -11.74 0.80
N ASN A 194 -12.36 -10.64 1.20
CA ASN A 194 -10.99 -10.27 0.84
C ASN A 194 -10.11 -10.44 2.08
N GLN A 195 -9.09 -11.32 2.03
CA GLN A 195 -8.29 -11.62 3.22
C GLN A 195 -6.86 -12.04 2.90
N SER A 196 -5.93 -11.81 3.84
CA SER A 196 -4.59 -12.39 3.85
C SER A 196 -4.41 -13.31 5.06
N LEU A 197 -3.76 -14.47 4.82
CA LEU A 197 -3.38 -15.48 5.84
C LEU A 197 -1.86 -15.69 5.85
N ALA A 198 -1.10 -14.88 5.12
CA ALA A 198 0.31 -15.09 4.85
C ALA A 198 1.26 -14.43 5.89
N GLY A 199 0.71 -13.78 6.92
CA GLY A 199 1.49 -12.95 7.84
C GLY A 199 2.03 -11.67 7.21
N ALA A 200 1.73 -11.45 5.94
CA ALA A 200 2.05 -10.26 5.15
C ALA A 200 0.79 -9.75 4.48
N SER A 201 0.51 -8.46 4.61
CA SER A 201 -0.77 -7.85 4.27
C SER A 201 -1.16 -7.95 2.80
N SER A 202 -0.19 -8.00 1.89
CA SER A 202 -0.41 -7.90 0.45
C SER A 202 0.25 -9.04 -0.33
N ALA A 203 0.55 -10.16 0.33
CA ALA A 203 1.24 -11.30 -0.29
C ALA A 203 0.41 -11.97 -1.38
N GLN A 204 -0.92 -12.00 -1.25
CA GLN A 204 -1.88 -12.53 -2.22
C GLN A 204 -3.02 -11.54 -2.44
N HIS A 205 -3.53 -10.93 -1.37
CA HIS A 205 -4.66 -10.02 -1.40
C HIS A 205 -4.29 -8.75 -0.64
N ASN A 206 -4.40 -7.59 -1.29
CA ASN A 206 -4.14 -6.30 -0.64
C ASN A 206 -5.28 -5.96 0.32
N PRO A 207 -5.02 -5.31 1.48
CA PRO A 207 -6.08 -4.88 2.39
C PRO A 207 -7.01 -3.83 1.80
N PHE A 208 -6.57 -3.11 0.77
CA PHE A 208 -7.42 -2.18 0.04
C PHE A 208 -8.43 -2.92 -0.83
N SER A 209 -9.70 -2.56 -0.70
CA SER A 209 -10.78 -3.03 -1.57
C SER A 209 -11.87 -1.96 -1.68
N LEU A 210 -12.68 -2.03 -2.73
CA LEU A 210 -13.76 -1.07 -2.94
C LEU A 210 -15.03 -1.77 -3.43
N ILE A 211 -16.16 -1.15 -3.15
CA ILE A 211 -17.47 -1.51 -3.70
C ILE A 211 -18.08 -0.31 -4.43
N LYS A 212 -18.65 -0.54 -5.59
CA LYS A 212 -19.27 0.53 -6.40
C LYS A 212 -20.63 0.13 -6.95
N ASN A 213 -21.52 1.11 -7.02
CA ASN A 213 -22.80 1.05 -7.72
C ASN A 213 -23.06 2.35 -8.48
N ALA A 214 -24.28 2.59 -8.93
CA ALA A 214 -24.68 3.80 -9.64
C ALA A 214 -24.57 5.08 -8.78
N ASN A 215 -24.61 4.97 -7.44
CA ASN A 215 -24.62 6.11 -6.52
C ASN A 215 -23.22 6.60 -6.14
N GLY A 216 -22.18 5.73 -6.27
CA GLY A 216 -20.82 6.08 -5.95
C GLY A 216 -19.93 4.89 -5.63
N VAL A 217 -18.80 5.18 -4.99
CA VAL A 217 -17.77 4.22 -4.63
C VAL A 217 -17.47 4.34 -3.14
N TYR A 218 -17.55 3.23 -2.42
CA TYR A 218 -17.02 3.09 -1.07
C TYR A 218 -15.72 2.30 -1.14
N ALA A 219 -14.71 2.69 -0.38
CA ALA A 219 -13.48 1.92 -0.27
C ALA A 219 -13.03 1.77 1.19
N PHE A 220 -12.31 0.68 1.44
CA PHE A 220 -11.84 0.26 2.76
C PHE A 220 -10.37 -0.13 2.67
N ASN A 221 -9.62 0.17 3.74
CA ASN A 221 -8.23 -0.23 3.92
C ASN A 221 -7.92 -0.32 5.41
N LEU A 222 -6.78 -0.92 5.78
CA LEU A 222 -6.28 -0.98 7.15
C LEU A 222 -4.90 -0.36 7.27
N VAL A 223 -4.65 0.32 8.38
CA VAL A 223 -3.30 0.74 8.79
C VAL A 223 -2.66 -0.43 9.53
N TYR A 224 -2.40 -1.53 8.79
CA TYR A 224 -1.94 -2.79 9.36
C TYR A 224 -1.19 -3.64 8.31
N SER A 225 -0.13 -4.33 8.73
CA SER A 225 0.78 -5.06 7.84
C SER A 225 0.71 -6.59 7.96
N GLY A 226 -0.21 -7.08 8.79
CA GLY A 226 -0.42 -8.52 9.03
C GLY A 226 -1.66 -9.09 8.34
N ASN A 227 -2.12 -10.22 8.88
CA ASN A 227 -3.33 -10.89 8.39
C ASN A 227 -4.56 -10.02 8.58
N HIS A 228 -5.21 -9.68 7.49
CA HIS A 228 -6.42 -8.85 7.46
C HIS A 228 -7.60 -9.60 6.86
N LYS A 229 -8.81 -9.11 7.16
CA LYS A 229 -10.05 -9.58 6.55
C LYS A 229 -11.01 -8.42 6.35
N THR A 230 -11.53 -8.29 5.13
CA THR A 230 -12.69 -7.46 4.82
C THR A 230 -13.77 -8.34 4.23
N SER A 231 -14.93 -8.38 4.88
CA SER A 231 -16.09 -9.15 4.44
C SER A 231 -17.19 -8.20 3.96
N TYR A 232 -17.93 -8.65 2.93
CA TYR A 232 -19.06 -7.96 2.33
C TYR A 232 -20.23 -8.92 2.30
N GLU A 233 -21.28 -8.62 3.03
CA GLU A 233 -22.48 -9.45 3.07
C GLU A 233 -23.70 -8.68 2.59
N THR A 234 -24.33 -9.16 1.53
CA THR A 234 -25.62 -8.63 1.07
C THR A 234 -26.73 -9.53 1.59
N ASP A 235 -27.65 -8.95 2.35
CA ASP A 235 -28.77 -9.65 2.94
C ASP A 235 -30.02 -9.67 2.03
N SER A 236 -31.05 -10.41 2.46
CA SER A 236 -32.32 -10.56 1.74
C SER A 236 -33.17 -9.28 1.69
N TYR A 237 -32.78 -8.26 2.45
CA TYR A 237 -33.43 -6.94 2.50
C TYR A 237 -32.70 -5.89 1.65
N ASN A 238 -31.77 -6.33 0.79
CA ASN A 238 -30.97 -5.46 -0.07
C ASN A 238 -30.11 -4.44 0.69
N ARG A 239 -29.55 -4.86 1.82
CA ARG A 239 -28.56 -4.08 2.56
C ARG A 239 -27.20 -4.76 2.44
N THR A 240 -26.14 -3.98 2.52
CA THR A 240 -24.76 -4.48 2.48
C THR A 240 -24.06 -4.18 3.80
N ARG A 241 -23.56 -5.20 4.46
CA ARG A 241 -22.67 -5.09 5.62
C ARG A 241 -21.23 -5.22 5.18
N VAL A 242 -20.38 -4.30 5.64
CA VAL A 242 -18.94 -4.38 5.47
C VAL A 242 -18.30 -4.50 6.85
N ILE A 243 -17.43 -5.50 7.04
CA ILE A 243 -16.63 -5.66 8.25
C ILE A 243 -15.16 -5.72 7.85
N CYS A 244 -14.34 -4.83 8.45
CA CYS A 244 -12.92 -4.73 8.14
C CYS A 244 -12.09 -4.76 9.44
N GLY A 245 -11.05 -5.61 9.48
CA GLY A 245 -10.19 -5.74 10.66
C GLY A 245 -9.12 -6.82 10.54
N VAL A 246 -8.57 -7.21 11.68
CA VAL A 246 -7.64 -8.35 11.79
C VAL A 246 -8.38 -9.62 11.38
N ASN A 247 -7.66 -10.52 10.70
CA ASN A 247 -8.22 -11.80 10.29
C ASN A 247 -8.47 -12.70 11.51
N ASP A 248 -9.66 -13.26 11.59
CA ASP A 248 -10.13 -14.15 12.66
C ASP A 248 -9.70 -15.62 12.48
N PHE A 249 -9.04 -15.96 11.36
CA PHE A 249 -8.51 -17.31 11.15
C PHE A 249 -7.35 -17.61 12.09
N ALA A 250 -7.47 -18.67 12.87
CA ALA A 250 -6.50 -19.07 13.91
C ALA A 250 -6.17 -17.96 14.92
N PHE A 251 -7.08 -16.99 15.08
CA PHE A 251 -6.94 -15.89 16.01
C PHE A 251 -7.66 -16.19 17.31
N GLU A 252 -6.96 -16.03 18.39
CA GLU A 252 -7.48 -16.05 19.77
C GLU A 252 -6.60 -15.16 20.63
N TYR A 253 -7.12 -14.02 21.05
CA TYR A 253 -6.38 -13.12 21.92
C TYR A 253 -6.91 -13.23 23.36
N ARG A 254 -6.04 -13.59 24.30
CA ARG A 254 -6.35 -13.71 25.73
C ARG A 254 -6.23 -12.35 26.39
N LEU A 255 -7.36 -11.71 26.65
CA LEU A 255 -7.42 -10.40 27.26
C LEU A 255 -7.51 -10.54 28.77
N ALA A 256 -6.41 -10.29 29.46
CA ALA A 256 -6.34 -10.34 30.93
C ALA A 256 -7.15 -9.22 31.57
N GLY A 257 -7.46 -9.38 32.87
CA GLY A 257 -8.13 -8.35 33.65
C GLY A 257 -7.34 -7.05 33.72
N GLY A 258 -7.99 -5.94 33.47
CA GLY A 258 -7.41 -4.60 33.40
C GLY A 258 -6.77 -4.23 32.06
N ASP A 259 -6.60 -5.18 31.15
CA ASP A 259 -5.96 -4.94 29.84
C ASP A 259 -6.95 -4.42 28.79
N THR A 260 -6.40 -3.82 27.74
CA THR A 260 -7.14 -3.34 26.56
C THR A 260 -6.57 -3.93 25.28
N PHE A 261 -7.43 -4.54 24.48
CA PHE A 261 -7.13 -4.90 23.10
C PHE A 261 -7.47 -3.75 22.16
N TYR A 262 -6.56 -3.43 21.24
CA TYR A 262 -6.74 -2.41 20.23
C TYR A 262 -6.78 -3.03 18.84
N ALA A 263 -7.87 -2.81 18.11
CA ALA A 263 -7.91 -3.11 16.69
C ALA A 263 -7.08 -2.08 15.89
N PRO A 264 -6.44 -2.46 14.77
CA PRO A 264 -5.81 -1.52 13.85
C PRO A 264 -6.79 -0.47 13.35
N GLU A 265 -6.30 0.70 12.96
CA GLU A 265 -7.15 1.74 12.38
C GLU A 265 -7.64 1.32 10.99
N ALA A 266 -8.97 1.35 10.78
CA ALA A 266 -9.58 1.21 9.47
C ALA A 266 -9.70 2.57 8.78
N VAL A 267 -9.49 2.58 7.48
CA VAL A 267 -9.69 3.73 6.58
C VAL A 267 -10.90 3.45 5.73
N MET A 268 -11.87 4.36 5.73
CA MET A 268 -13.07 4.28 4.89
C MET A 268 -13.30 5.59 4.16
N ILE A 269 -13.79 5.51 2.95
CA ILE A 269 -14.08 6.68 2.12
C ILE A 269 -15.27 6.42 1.22
N PHE A 270 -16.09 7.45 1.01
CA PHE A 270 -17.09 7.51 -0.06
C PHE A 270 -16.68 8.58 -1.07
N SER A 271 -16.79 8.27 -2.36
CA SER A 271 -16.50 9.20 -3.45
C SER A 271 -17.50 8.99 -4.60
N LYS A 272 -17.67 10.02 -5.41
CA LYS A 272 -18.57 9.96 -6.58
C LYS A 272 -18.05 9.01 -7.66
N ASN A 273 -16.73 8.90 -7.81
CA ASN A 273 -16.06 8.07 -8.81
C ASN A 273 -14.64 7.70 -8.35
N GLU A 274 -13.99 6.79 -9.09
CA GLU A 274 -12.66 6.29 -8.75
C GLU A 274 -11.54 7.34 -8.92
N ASP A 275 -11.67 8.37 -9.74
CA ASP A 275 -10.67 9.44 -9.84
C ASP A 275 -10.68 10.33 -8.59
N GLU A 276 -11.87 10.74 -8.13
CA GLU A 276 -12.01 11.48 -6.86
C GLU A 276 -11.56 10.64 -5.67
N LEU A 277 -11.90 9.34 -5.64
CA LEU A 277 -11.44 8.39 -4.64
C LEU A 277 -9.90 8.39 -4.55
N THR A 278 -9.23 8.22 -5.70
CA THR A 278 -7.78 8.20 -5.79
C THR A 278 -7.14 9.49 -5.27
N LEU A 279 -7.64 10.65 -5.70
CA LEU A 279 -7.09 11.95 -5.26
C LEU A 279 -7.21 12.15 -3.75
N ASN A 280 -8.35 11.78 -3.18
CA ASN A 280 -8.56 11.84 -1.73
C ASN A 280 -7.65 10.89 -0.96
N LEU A 281 -7.52 9.63 -1.42
CA LEU A 281 -6.63 8.65 -0.80
C LEU A 281 -5.17 9.06 -0.91
N HIS A 282 -4.72 9.56 -2.07
CA HIS A 282 -3.35 10.06 -2.23
C HIS A 282 -3.05 11.25 -1.31
N SER A 283 -4.01 12.19 -1.20
CA SER A 283 -3.90 13.30 -0.24
C SER A 283 -3.81 12.78 1.19
N PHE A 284 -4.68 11.83 1.56
CA PHE A 284 -4.69 11.20 2.89
C PHE A 284 -3.37 10.49 3.20
N VAL A 285 -2.88 9.64 2.30
CA VAL A 285 -1.61 8.93 2.50
C VAL A 285 -0.45 9.92 2.66
N ASN A 286 -0.31 10.89 1.75
CA ASN A 286 0.79 11.84 1.77
C ASN A 286 0.80 12.75 3.01
N LYS A 287 -0.37 13.11 3.56
CA LYS A 287 -0.48 14.08 4.66
C LYS A 287 -0.73 13.45 6.03
N HIS A 288 -1.39 12.28 6.05
CA HIS A 288 -1.89 11.70 7.29
C HIS A 288 -1.30 10.32 7.63
N ILE A 289 -0.68 9.62 6.66
CA ILE A 289 0.01 8.35 6.89
C ILE A 289 1.52 8.56 6.89
N ILE A 290 2.07 9.16 5.84
CA ILE A 290 3.52 9.38 5.73
C ILE A 290 4.01 10.26 6.90
N PRO A 291 5.11 9.87 7.60
CA PRO A 291 5.67 10.65 8.69
C PRO A 291 5.95 12.11 8.28
N LYS A 292 5.58 13.09 9.11
CA LYS A 292 5.70 14.53 8.80
C LYS A 292 7.09 14.92 8.28
N ARG A 293 8.15 14.33 8.85
CA ARG A 293 9.54 14.59 8.44
C ARG A 293 9.85 14.14 7.00
N ARG A 294 9.02 13.28 6.41
CA ARG A 294 9.19 12.71 5.06
C ARG A 294 8.20 13.24 4.03
N GLN A 295 7.20 14.01 4.45
CA GLN A 295 6.20 14.61 3.55
C GLN A 295 6.86 15.62 2.63
N ASN A 296 6.51 15.60 1.35
CA ASN A 296 7.02 16.52 0.30
C ASN A 296 8.56 16.54 0.18
N LYS A 297 9.26 15.50 0.66
CA LYS A 297 10.71 15.40 0.53
C LYS A 297 11.10 14.77 -0.80
N LYS A 298 12.17 15.31 -1.38
CA LYS A 298 12.82 14.69 -2.54
C LYS A 298 13.10 13.20 -2.29
N ARG A 299 12.87 12.38 -3.31
CA ARG A 299 13.35 11.00 -3.37
C ARG A 299 14.58 10.98 -4.28
N PRO A 300 15.69 10.33 -3.89
CA PRO A 300 16.88 10.24 -4.74
C PRO A 300 16.61 9.38 -5.97
N VAL A 301 17.30 9.66 -7.07
CA VAL A 301 17.41 8.72 -8.18
C VAL A 301 18.39 7.62 -7.75
N VAL A 302 17.85 6.46 -7.47
CA VAL A 302 18.61 5.29 -6.96
C VAL A 302 19.27 4.55 -8.12
N ILE A 303 20.44 3.95 -7.88
CA ILE A 303 20.94 2.81 -8.64
C ILE A 303 21.18 1.64 -7.69
N ASN A 304 20.57 0.49 -7.99
CA ASN A 304 20.68 -0.76 -7.24
C ASN A 304 21.39 -1.80 -8.10
N ASN A 305 22.28 -2.60 -7.50
CA ASN A 305 23.07 -3.59 -8.25
C ASN A 305 22.37 -4.95 -8.43
N TRP A 306 21.22 -5.24 -7.76
CA TRP A 306 20.67 -6.60 -7.68
C TRP A 306 20.43 -7.24 -9.05
N GLU A 307 19.65 -6.63 -9.92
CA GLU A 307 19.38 -7.19 -11.26
C GLU A 307 20.63 -7.20 -12.16
N GLY A 308 21.67 -6.43 -11.79
CA GLY A 308 22.92 -6.36 -12.57
C GLY A 308 23.94 -7.41 -12.17
N THR A 309 23.98 -7.82 -10.91
CA THR A 309 25.05 -8.70 -10.39
C THR A 309 24.54 -9.91 -9.60
N GLY A 310 23.33 -9.84 -9.04
CA GLY A 310 22.88 -10.81 -8.05
C GLY A 310 23.92 -10.93 -6.92
N PHE A 311 24.24 -12.17 -6.55
CA PHE A 311 25.26 -12.46 -5.55
C PHE A 311 26.71 -12.38 -6.09
N ASP A 312 26.92 -12.30 -7.40
CA ASP A 312 28.26 -12.33 -8.01
C ASP A 312 28.81 -10.92 -8.22
N PHE A 313 29.43 -10.37 -7.17
CA PHE A 313 30.09 -9.08 -7.22
C PHE A 313 31.35 -9.03 -6.33
N THR A 314 32.25 -8.13 -6.72
CA THR A 314 33.40 -7.69 -5.93
C THR A 314 33.32 -6.19 -5.70
N ARG A 315 34.13 -5.67 -4.78
CA ARG A 315 34.24 -4.22 -4.56
C ARG A 315 34.54 -3.44 -5.83
N GLU A 316 35.45 -3.93 -6.67
CA GLU A 316 35.83 -3.29 -7.94
C GLU A 316 34.63 -3.21 -8.87
N LYS A 317 33.84 -4.28 -9.03
CA LYS A 317 32.63 -4.30 -9.86
C LYS A 317 31.58 -3.32 -9.36
N ILE A 318 31.35 -3.27 -8.05
CA ILE A 318 30.41 -2.29 -7.43
C ILE A 318 30.87 -0.85 -7.70
N LEU A 319 32.16 -0.56 -7.57
CA LEU A 319 32.70 0.77 -7.84
C LEU A 319 32.62 1.16 -9.33
N GLU A 320 32.76 0.21 -10.26
CA GLU A 320 32.56 0.45 -11.68
C GLU A 320 31.10 0.82 -11.99
N ILE A 321 30.14 0.08 -11.44
CA ILE A 321 28.70 0.39 -11.54
C ILE A 321 28.42 1.77 -10.92
N ALA A 322 28.92 2.05 -9.72
CA ALA A 322 28.73 3.32 -9.04
C ALA A 322 29.30 4.52 -9.83
N LYS A 323 30.51 4.39 -10.41
CA LYS A 323 31.13 5.43 -11.28
C LYS A 323 30.25 5.73 -12.51
N LYS A 324 29.75 4.70 -13.18
CA LYS A 324 28.84 4.88 -14.32
C LYS A 324 27.48 5.37 -13.87
N GLY A 325 26.95 4.84 -12.75
CA GLY A 325 25.71 5.29 -12.12
C GLY A 325 25.72 6.79 -11.85
N LYS A 326 26.80 7.34 -11.33
CA LYS A 326 26.97 8.78 -11.15
C LYS A 326 26.88 9.53 -12.48
N LYS A 327 27.51 9.02 -13.54
CA LYS A 327 27.52 9.66 -14.87
C LYS A 327 26.13 9.63 -15.52
N ILE A 328 25.32 8.60 -15.31
CA ILE A 328 23.95 8.52 -15.79
C ILE A 328 22.94 9.30 -14.93
N GLY A 329 23.43 9.93 -13.86
CA GLY A 329 22.64 10.85 -13.06
C GLY A 329 22.02 10.24 -11.80
N ALA A 330 22.45 9.05 -11.35
CA ALA A 330 22.07 8.54 -10.03
C ALA A 330 22.56 9.49 -8.92
N GLU A 331 21.81 9.53 -7.83
CA GLU A 331 22.09 10.32 -6.64
C GLU A 331 22.49 9.44 -5.44
N LEU A 332 22.06 8.17 -5.46
CA LEU A 332 22.28 7.20 -4.39
C LEU A 332 22.56 5.82 -4.99
N PHE A 333 23.54 5.10 -4.41
CA PHE A 333 23.85 3.72 -4.73
C PHE A 333 23.37 2.80 -3.60
N VAL A 334 22.59 1.77 -3.91
CA VAL A 334 22.16 0.74 -2.95
C VAL A 334 22.96 -0.53 -3.20
N LEU A 335 23.71 -0.98 -2.19
CA LEU A 335 24.31 -2.31 -2.16
C LEU A 335 23.26 -3.32 -1.69
N ASP A 336 22.79 -4.15 -2.60
CA ASP A 336 21.73 -5.14 -2.37
C ASP A 336 22.27 -6.44 -1.76
N ASP A 337 21.49 -7.53 -1.72
CA ASP A 337 21.81 -8.81 -1.05
C ASP A 337 23.19 -9.37 -1.44
N GLY A 338 23.83 -10.09 -0.51
CA GLY A 338 25.11 -10.80 -0.74
C GLY A 338 26.35 -10.14 -0.14
N TRP A 339 26.25 -9.02 0.58
CA TRP A 339 27.37 -8.28 1.15
C TRP A 339 27.85 -8.82 2.51
N PHE A 340 27.11 -9.73 3.17
CA PHE A 340 27.31 -10.16 4.55
C PHE A 340 27.57 -11.66 4.69
N GLY A 341 28.19 -12.05 5.80
CA GLY A 341 28.42 -13.45 6.15
C GLY A 341 29.12 -14.26 5.04
N LYS A 342 28.57 -15.41 4.71
CA LYS A 342 28.98 -16.28 3.58
C LYS A 342 27.93 -16.26 2.45
N ARG A 343 27.16 -15.18 2.33
CA ARG A 343 26.02 -15.03 1.44
C ARG A 343 26.42 -14.99 -0.03
N ASN A 344 26.47 -16.14 -0.69
CA ASN A 344 26.72 -16.30 -2.12
C ASN A 344 25.55 -16.91 -2.89
N ASP A 345 24.49 -17.29 -2.17
CA ASP A 345 23.23 -17.79 -2.68
C ASP A 345 22.12 -17.60 -1.63
N ASP A 346 20.90 -17.99 -1.95
CA ASP A 346 19.74 -17.87 -1.06
C ASP A 346 19.77 -18.80 0.17
N LYS A 347 20.77 -19.71 0.31
CA LYS A 347 20.69 -20.83 1.26
C LYS A 347 21.36 -20.54 2.59
N SER A 348 22.16 -19.48 2.70
CA SER A 348 23.00 -19.24 3.88
C SER A 348 22.94 -17.82 4.40
N SER A 349 23.42 -17.63 5.62
CA SER A 349 23.83 -16.39 6.27
C SER A 349 22.76 -15.37 6.63
N LEU A 350 21.47 -15.54 6.31
CA LEU A 350 20.45 -14.65 6.88
C LEU A 350 20.51 -14.73 8.42
N GLY A 351 20.57 -13.57 9.05
CA GLY A 351 20.84 -13.42 10.47
C GLY A 351 22.29 -13.02 10.79
N ASP A 352 23.25 -13.30 9.92
CA ASP A 352 24.68 -13.03 10.10
C ASP A 352 25.07 -11.65 9.58
N TRP A 353 24.57 -10.59 10.21
CA TRP A 353 24.74 -9.21 9.76
C TRP A 353 26.14 -8.66 10.05
N PHE A 354 27.18 -9.31 9.47
CA PHE A 354 28.55 -8.84 9.50
C PHE A 354 29.17 -8.86 8.09
N ASP A 355 30.05 -7.92 7.84
CA ASP A 355 30.67 -7.68 6.54
C ASP A 355 31.35 -8.91 5.96
N ASN A 356 31.13 -9.19 4.68
CA ASN A 356 31.94 -10.10 3.88
C ASN A 356 33.05 -9.32 3.20
N ALA A 357 34.19 -9.17 3.91
CA ALA A 357 35.31 -8.38 3.47
C ALA A 357 35.98 -8.89 2.17
N GLU A 358 35.78 -10.17 1.81
CA GLU A 358 36.28 -10.71 0.53
C GLU A 358 35.55 -10.10 -0.66
N LYS A 359 34.24 -9.85 -0.50
CA LYS A 359 33.40 -9.23 -1.54
C LYS A 359 33.43 -7.71 -1.49
N THR A 360 33.31 -7.12 -0.31
CA THR A 360 33.20 -5.68 -0.12
C THR A 360 34.53 -4.94 -0.06
N GLY A 361 35.63 -5.64 0.24
CA GLY A 361 36.92 -5.03 0.56
C GLY A 361 36.89 -4.21 1.86
N GLY A 362 35.89 -4.46 2.72
CA GLY A 362 35.52 -3.72 3.91
C GLY A 362 34.35 -2.78 3.66
N LEU A 363 33.18 -3.07 4.29
CA LEU A 363 31.91 -2.37 4.05
C LEU A 363 32.01 -0.86 4.31
N SER A 364 32.65 -0.46 5.41
CA SER A 364 32.86 0.96 5.72
C SER A 364 33.66 1.68 4.62
N ARG A 365 34.75 1.03 4.15
CA ARG A 365 35.60 1.55 3.08
C ARG A 365 34.83 1.64 1.76
N LEU A 366 34.07 0.61 1.40
CA LEU A 366 33.25 0.63 0.18
C LEU A 366 32.25 1.77 0.21
N ALA A 367 31.59 1.97 1.36
CA ALA A 367 30.65 3.07 1.54
C ALA A 367 31.31 4.45 1.38
N ASP A 368 32.55 4.62 1.93
CA ASP A 368 33.31 5.85 1.77
C ASP A 368 33.73 6.09 0.32
N ASP A 369 34.19 5.04 -0.38
CA ASP A 369 34.54 5.13 -1.80
C ASP A 369 33.35 5.55 -2.68
N ILE A 370 32.14 5.03 -2.39
CA ILE A 370 30.93 5.41 -3.10
C ILE A 370 30.56 6.87 -2.81
N ARG A 371 30.68 7.31 -1.54
CA ARG A 371 30.50 8.72 -1.19
C ARG A 371 31.51 9.63 -1.85
N ALA A 372 32.77 9.20 -1.97
CA ALA A 372 33.81 9.95 -2.69
C ALA A 372 33.51 10.15 -4.18
N LEU A 373 32.69 9.28 -4.79
CA LEU A 373 32.17 9.46 -6.15
C LEU A 373 31.05 10.50 -6.23
N GLY A 374 30.56 11.01 -5.09
CA GLY A 374 29.46 11.97 -4.99
C GLY A 374 28.08 11.31 -5.06
N LEU A 375 27.96 10.05 -4.66
CA LEU A 375 26.71 9.31 -4.45
C LEU A 375 26.48 9.14 -2.96
N ASP A 376 25.23 9.19 -2.52
CA ASP A 376 24.88 8.67 -1.21
C ASP A 376 24.97 7.14 -1.20
N PHE A 377 25.20 6.55 -0.02
CA PHE A 377 25.28 5.10 0.14
C PHE A 377 24.00 4.56 0.78
N GLY A 378 23.47 3.50 0.23
CA GLY A 378 22.37 2.71 0.76
C GLY A 378 22.70 1.24 0.87
N ILE A 379 21.96 0.52 1.69
CA ILE A 379 22.18 -0.90 1.95
C ILE A 379 20.87 -1.67 2.07
N TRP A 380 20.88 -2.92 1.61
CA TRP A 380 19.78 -3.87 1.75
C TRP A 380 19.97 -4.72 3.01
N LEU A 381 18.85 -5.00 3.69
CA LEU A 381 18.75 -5.88 4.85
C LEU A 381 17.47 -6.69 4.79
N GLU A 382 17.50 -7.94 5.31
CA GLU A 382 16.33 -8.79 5.54
C GLU A 382 16.32 -9.27 7.01
N PRO A 383 16.15 -8.37 7.98
CA PRO A 383 16.50 -8.65 9.38
C PRO A 383 15.46 -9.47 10.13
N GLU A 384 14.33 -9.79 9.53
CA GLU A 384 13.28 -10.66 10.09
C GLU A 384 13.54 -12.15 9.83
N MET A 385 14.60 -12.49 9.06
CA MET A 385 14.86 -13.85 8.59
C MET A 385 16.12 -14.45 9.18
N ILE A 386 16.16 -15.77 9.17
CA ILE A 386 17.31 -16.57 9.59
C ILE A 386 17.49 -17.78 8.66
N SER A 387 18.70 -18.03 8.22
CA SER A 387 19.05 -19.24 7.45
C SER A 387 19.38 -20.39 8.39
N PRO A 388 18.99 -21.65 8.09
CA PRO A 388 19.51 -22.83 8.79
C PRO A 388 21.04 -22.90 8.77
N ASP A 389 21.65 -22.48 7.66
CA ASP A 389 23.10 -22.32 7.54
C ASP A 389 23.50 -20.87 7.82
N SER A 390 23.44 -20.50 9.10
CA SER A 390 23.95 -19.23 9.63
C SER A 390 24.66 -19.43 10.97
N GLU A 391 25.58 -18.54 11.33
CA GLU A 391 26.20 -18.54 12.65
C GLU A 391 25.17 -18.23 13.74
N LEU A 392 24.19 -17.36 13.43
CA LEU A 392 23.10 -17.06 14.34
C LEU A 392 22.31 -18.33 14.68
N PHE A 393 21.89 -19.12 13.68
CA PHE A 393 21.11 -20.33 13.94
C PHE A 393 21.91 -21.40 14.70
N ARG A 394 23.20 -21.52 14.43
CA ARG A 394 24.08 -22.44 15.18
C ARG A 394 24.20 -22.08 16.66
N ARG A 395 24.16 -20.79 16.99
CA ARG A 395 24.27 -20.29 18.37
C ARG A 395 22.93 -20.21 19.07
N HIS A 396 21.91 -19.80 18.34
CA HIS A 396 20.56 -19.48 18.85
C HIS A 396 19.47 -20.08 17.94
N PRO A 397 19.38 -21.43 17.84
CA PRO A 397 18.33 -22.06 17.05
C PRO A 397 16.92 -21.74 17.58
N GLU A 398 16.82 -21.39 18.87
CA GLU A 398 15.59 -20.97 19.53
C GLU A 398 15.06 -19.59 19.08
N TYR A 399 15.83 -18.80 18.37
CA TYR A 399 15.38 -17.52 17.80
C TYR A 399 14.49 -17.71 16.58
N ALA A 400 14.59 -18.88 15.94
CA ALA A 400 13.77 -19.19 14.78
C ALA A 400 12.33 -19.56 15.17
N MET A 401 11.38 -19.04 14.40
CA MET A 401 9.99 -19.48 14.44
C MET A 401 9.89 -20.91 13.89
N ALA A 402 10.00 -21.91 14.76
CA ALA A 402 10.00 -23.31 14.39
C ALA A 402 9.31 -24.17 15.47
N ILE A 403 8.45 -25.10 15.05
CA ILE A 403 7.73 -26.00 15.95
C ILE A 403 8.70 -27.05 16.46
N PRO A 404 8.90 -27.20 17.80
CA PRO A 404 9.80 -28.18 18.37
C PRO A 404 9.47 -29.60 17.90
N GLY A 405 10.50 -30.34 17.47
CA GLY A 405 10.37 -31.73 17.00
C GLY A 405 9.76 -31.91 15.61
N LYS A 406 9.42 -30.82 14.92
CA LYS A 406 9.00 -30.87 13.50
C LYS A 406 10.11 -30.31 12.61
N LYS A 407 10.23 -30.89 11.40
CA LYS A 407 11.10 -30.31 10.37
C LYS A 407 10.52 -28.98 9.93
N PRO A 408 11.27 -27.87 9.99
CA PRO A 408 10.79 -26.59 9.54
C PRO A 408 10.44 -26.60 8.05
N PHE A 409 9.36 -25.94 7.68
CA PHE A 409 9.07 -25.64 6.30
C PHE A 409 9.93 -24.45 5.85
N LEU A 410 10.81 -24.67 4.90
CA LEU A 410 11.66 -23.61 4.35
C LEU A 410 11.03 -23.04 3.09
N HIS A 411 10.68 -21.77 3.14
CA HIS A 411 10.35 -21.02 1.94
C HIS A 411 11.57 -20.16 1.56
N ARG A 412 12.03 -20.26 0.32
CA ARG A 412 13.27 -19.63 -0.16
C ARG A 412 14.49 -20.00 0.72
N PHE A 413 14.54 -21.23 1.18
CA PHE A 413 15.62 -21.80 2.04
C PHE A 413 15.78 -21.12 3.40
N GLN A 414 14.84 -20.33 3.87
CA GLN A 414 14.94 -19.55 5.10
C GLN A 414 13.76 -19.78 6.04
N MET A 415 13.96 -19.41 7.31
CA MET A 415 12.97 -19.34 8.38
C MET A 415 12.81 -17.90 8.82
N MET A 416 11.76 -17.63 9.60
CA MET A 416 11.56 -16.34 10.25
C MET A 416 12.16 -16.35 11.66
N LEU A 417 12.55 -15.18 12.14
CA LEU A 417 12.83 -14.92 13.55
C LEU A 417 11.53 -14.73 14.34
N ASP A 418 11.48 -15.19 15.58
CA ASP A 418 10.36 -14.95 16.48
C ASP A 418 10.45 -13.55 17.11
N LEU A 419 9.96 -12.52 16.41
CA LEU A 419 9.99 -11.13 16.90
C LEU A 419 9.14 -10.90 18.14
N THR A 420 8.30 -11.86 18.55
CA THR A 420 7.50 -11.75 19.79
C THR A 420 8.35 -11.99 21.05
N ASP A 421 9.55 -12.57 20.87
CA ASP A 421 10.55 -12.68 21.93
C ASP A 421 11.36 -11.39 22.02
N GLU A 422 11.42 -10.80 23.22
CA GLU A 422 12.14 -9.54 23.48
C GLU A 422 13.65 -9.65 23.18
N GLU A 423 14.26 -10.82 23.42
CA GLU A 423 15.68 -11.05 23.14
C GLU A 423 15.94 -11.01 21.63
N VAL A 424 15.06 -11.66 20.85
CA VAL A 424 15.13 -11.68 19.37
C VAL A 424 14.87 -10.28 18.80
N LYS A 425 13.88 -9.57 19.32
CA LYS A 425 13.60 -8.18 18.94
C LYS A 425 14.81 -7.26 19.16
N ASN A 426 15.44 -7.35 20.32
CA ASN A 426 16.63 -6.59 20.65
C ASN A 426 17.83 -7.00 19.78
N TYR A 427 17.96 -8.29 19.46
CA TYR A 427 18.99 -8.76 18.51
C TYR A 427 18.84 -8.09 17.15
N VAL A 428 17.62 -8.02 16.61
CA VAL A 428 17.34 -7.37 15.32
C VAL A 428 17.69 -5.88 15.37
N ILE A 429 17.23 -5.15 16.38
CA ILE A 429 17.53 -3.73 16.54
C ILE A 429 19.06 -3.51 16.60
N ASN A 430 19.75 -4.23 17.48
CA ASN A 430 21.20 -4.08 17.68
C ASN A 430 22.00 -4.44 16.42
N SER A 431 21.53 -5.40 15.64
CA SER A 431 22.19 -5.79 14.40
C SER A 431 22.09 -4.69 13.34
N VAL A 432 20.91 -4.10 13.18
CA VAL A 432 20.70 -2.97 12.26
C VAL A 432 21.47 -1.73 12.70
N GLU A 433 21.46 -1.40 14.00
CA GLU A 433 22.24 -0.28 14.57
C GLU A 433 23.74 -0.43 14.29
N LYS A 434 24.31 -1.63 14.47
CA LYS A 434 25.72 -1.90 14.15
C LYS A 434 26.06 -1.64 12.68
N ILE A 435 25.16 -1.98 11.76
CA ILE A 435 25.37 -1.72 10.33
C ILE A 435 25.25 -0.22 10.04
N ILE A 436 24.30 0.47 10.67
CA ILE A 436 24.17 1.92 10.56
C ILE A 436 25.44 2.62 11.02
N ASP A 437 26.00 2.22 12.17
CA ASP A 437 27.24 2.77 12.71
C ASP A 437 28.45 2.50 11.79
N LEU A 438 28.53 1.29 11.24
CA LEU A 438 29.63 0.86 10.39
C LEU A 438 29.63 1.54 9.02
N ALA A 439 28.48 1.53 8.34
CA ALA A 439 28.38 1.95 6.94
C ALA A 439 27.83 3.38 6.77
N LYS A 440 27.17 3.93 7.80
CA LYS A 440 26.52 5.25 7.80
C LYS A 440 25.63 5.46 6.56
N PRO A 441 24.68 4.56 6.29
CA PRO A 441 23.85 4.63 5.10
C PRO A 441 22.90 5.82 5.17
N ALA A 442 22.63 6.46 4.03
CA ALA A 442 21.54 7.41 3.86
C ALA A 442 20.20 6.73 3.51
N TYR A 443 20.25 5.44 3.21
CA TYR A 443 19.13 4.66 2.73
C TYR A 443 19.24 3.19 3.17
N ILE A 444 18.12 2.62 3.61
CA ILE A 444 18.01 1.19 3.93
C ILE A 444 16.81 0.60 3.17
N LYS A 445 17.07 -0.43 2.36
CA LYS A 445 16.03 -1.28 1.77
C LYS A 445 15.79 -2.46 2.73
N TRP A 446 14.61 -2.46 3.36
CA TRP A 446 14.20 -3.48 4.33
C TRP A 446 13.34 -4.52 3.63
N ASP A 447 13.84 -5.73 3.50
CA ASP A 447 13.19 -6.82 2.79
C ASP A 447 12.55 -7.87 3.72
N PHE A 448 11.65 -8.66 3.13
CA PHE A 448 10.91 -9.74 3.78
C PHE A 448 10.52 -10.77 2.71
N ASN A 449 11.33 -11.82 2.55
CA ASN A 449 11.19 -12.75 1.41
C ASN A 449 10.50 -14.09 1.77
N ARG A 450 9.90 -14.19 2.93
CA ARG A 450 9.19 -15.39 3.36
C ARG A 450 7.89 -15.04 4.07
N VAL A 451 6.80 -15.66 3.65
CA VAL A 451 5.49 -15.59 4.33
C VAL A 451 5.45 -16.52 5.55
N MET A 452 4.58 -16.24 6.50
CA MET A 452 4.39 -17.05 7.70
C MET A 452 3.79 -18.42 7.34
N SER A 453 4.33 -19.49 7.94
CA SER A 453 3.80 -20.83 7.86
C SER A 453 3.82 -21.54 9.21
N ASP A 454 4.95 -21.98 9.69
CA ASP A 454 5.11 -22.81 10.90
C ASP A 454 5.08 -21.95 12.18
N CYS A 455 3.99 -21.18 12.38
CA CYS A 455 3.88 -20.28 13.51
C CYS A 455 4.04 -21.02 14.84
N PHE A 456 5.02 -20.57 15.61
CA PHE A 456 5.31 -21.05 16.95
C PHE A 456 6.11 -20.01 17.72
N SER A 457 5.83 -19.84 18.99
CA SER A 457 6.62 -19.03 19.91
C SER A 457 6.71 -19.73 21.25
N LYS A 458 7.83 -19.54 21.95
CA LYS A 458 7.99 -19.97 23.34
C LYS A 458 7.35 -19.01 24.33
N THR A 459 7.21 -17.76 23.95
CA THR A 459 6.82 -16.65 24.83
C THR A 459 5.39 -16.20 24.58
N THR A 460 4.86 -16.43 23.37
CA THR A 460 3.55 -15.91 22.95
C THR A 460 2.57 -17.04 22.68
N PHE A 461 1.34 -16.91 23.19
CA PHE A 461 0.26 -17.83 22.86
C PHE A 461 -0.04 -17.79 21.36
N ILE A 462 -0.17 -18.96 20.76
CA ILE A 462 -0.20 -19.10 19.30
C ILE A 462 -1.37 -18.35 18.63
N GLY A 463 -2.51 -18.24 19.30
CA GLY A 463 -3.66 -17.49 18.80
C GLY A 463 -3.41 -15.98 18.70
N GLU A 464 -2.45 -15.44 19.45
CA GLU A 464 -2.05 -14.03 19.43
C GLU A 464 -0.86 -13.77 18.51
N TYR A 465 -0.18 -14.82 18.07
CA TYR A 465 1.16 -14.75 17.48
C TYR A 465 1.22 -13.80 16.26
N CYS A 466 0.35 -13.99 15.28
CA CYS A 466 0.38 -13.15 14.06
C CYS A 466 0.15 -11.67 14.37
N TYR A 467 -0.71 -11.36 15.34
CA TYR A 467 -0.95 -9.98 15.75
C TYR A 467 0.26 -9.40 16.50
N ARG A 468 0.77 -10.13 17.51
CA ARG A 468 1.91 -9.67 18.32
C ARG A 468 3.20 -9.57 17.52
N TYR A 469 3.39 -10.42 16.52
CA TYR A 469 4.52 -10.32 15.59
C TYR A 469 4.53 -8.95 14.87
N VAL A 470 3.38 -8.52 14.35
CA VAL A 470 3.26 -7.23 13.67
C VAL A 470 3.46 -6.06 14.63
N VAL A 471 2.96 -6.16 15.86
CA VAL A 471 3.18 -5.15 16.92
C VAL A 471 4.68 -5.06 17.24
N ALA A 472 5.37 -6.19 17.37
CA ALA A 472 6.82 -6.23 17.61
C ALA A 472 7.60 -5.62 16.42
N LEU A 473 7.22 -5.94 15.19
CA LEU A 473 7.79 -5.35 13.99
C LEU A 473 7.65 -3.81 13.99
N TYR A 474 6.48 -3.29 14.33
CA TYR A 474 6.27 -1.85 14.43
C TYR A 474 7.11 -1.20 15.51
N SER A 475 7.32 -1.87 16.64
CA SER A 475 8.22 -1.41 17.70
C SER A 475 9.67 -1.28 17.20
N ILE A 476 10.16 -2.27 16.44
CA ILE A 476 11.49 -2.24 15.80
C ILE A 476 11.57 -1.07 14.80
N MET A 477 10.62 -0.97 13.87
CA MET A 477 10.59 0.08 12.85
C MET A 477 10.52 1.48 13.47
N LYS A 478 9.69 1.64 14.51
CA LYS A 478 9.57 2.88 15.27
C LYS A 478 10.92 3.28 15.88
N THR A 479 11.54 2.35 16.62
CA THR A 479 12.84 2.59 17.29
C THR A 479 13.89 3.03 16.28
N LEU A 480 14.08 2.29 15.20
CA LEU A 480 15.09 2.60 14.19
C LEU A 480 14.81 3.91 13.45
N THR A 481 13.56 4.17 13.08
CA THR A 481 13.23 5.41 12.36
C THR A 481 13.22 6.65 13.23
N GLU A 482 13.00 6.52 14.55
CA GLU A 482 13.12 7.61 15.52
C GLU A 482 14.59 7.89 15.87
N ASN A 483 15.42 6.86 16.04
CA ASN A 483 16.88 7.00 16.27
C ASN A 483 17.60 7.58 15.05
N HIS A 484 17.17 7.22 13.84
CA HIS A 484 17.81 7.62 12.58
C HIS A 484 16.83 8.37 11.64
N PRO A 485 16.37 9.58 12.02
CA PRO A 485 15.36 10.31 11.27
C PRO A 485 15.81 10.75 9.86
N ASP A 486 17.10 10.79 9.60
CA ASP A 486 17.67 11.18 8.30
C ASP A 486 17.81 10.00 7.32
N ILE A 487 17.82 8.76 7.79
CA ILE A 487 17.88 7.58 6.92
C ILE A 487 16.52 7.39 6.23
N LEU A 488 16.53 7.28 4.91
CA LEU A 488 15.35 6.92 4.13
C LEU A 488 15.18 5.40 4.10
N PHE A 489 14.14 4.90 4.75
CA PHE A 489 13.79 3.50 4.69
C PHE A 489 12.83 3.23 3.53
N GLU A 490 13.10 2.14 2.79
CA GLU A 490 12.21 1.58 1.77
C GLU A 490 11.76 0.20 2.21
N GLY A 491 10.46 -0.05 2.18
CA GLY A 491 9.91 -1.40 2.39
C GLY A 491 10.07 -2.25 1.12
N CYS A 492 10.47 -3.49 1.31
CA CYS A 492 10.41 -4.55 0.31
C CYS A 492 9.85 -5.81 0.99
N ALA A 493 9.13 -6.63 0.27
CA ALA A 493 8.66 -7.92 0.75
C ALA A 493 8.51 -8.85 -0.45
N ALA A 494 9.62 -9.38 -0.96
CA ALA A 494 9.66 -10.03 -2.26
C ALA A 494 8.88 -9.17 -3.28
N GLY A 495 9.28 -7.95 -3.46
CA GLY A 495 8.48 -6.93 -4.13
C GLY A 495 7.45 -6.28 -3.20
N GLY A 496 6.17 -6.35 -3.57
CA GLY A 496 5.10 -5.63 -2.92
C GLY A 496 4.21 -6.45 -1.98
N ALA A 497 4.68 -7.55 -1.38
CA ALA A 497 3.84 -8.40 -0.50
C ALA A 497 3.45 -7.74 0.85
N ARG A 498 4.04 -6.61 1.21
CA ARG A 498 3.63 -5.73 2.33
C ARG A 498 3.43 -4.29 1.87
N PHE A 499 2.70 -4.10 0.80
CA PHE A 499 2.35 -2.77 0.31
C PHE A 499 1.06 -2.29 0.99
N ASP A 500 1.19 -1.63 2.13
CA ASP A 500 0.09 -1.25 3.01
C ASP A 500 0.35 0.06 3.77
N LEU A 501 -0.69 0.58 4.42
CA LEU A 501 -0.63 1.83 5.17
C LEU A 501 0.15 1.71 6.49
N GLY A 502 0.28 0.51 7.04
CA GLY A 502 1.05 0.26 8.25
C GLY A 502 2.55 0.47 8.01
N ILE A 503 3.13 -0.17 6.98
CA ILE A 503 4.52 0.04 6.57
C ILE A 503 4.76 1.49 6.18
N LEU A 504 3.84 2.11 5.41
CA LEU A 504 3.97 3.51 5.00
C LEU A 504 3.98 4.50 6.17
N SER A 505 3.49 4.12 7.33
CA SER A 505 3.58 4.93 8.56
C SER A 505 5.01 5.05 9.12
N TYR A 506 5.93 4.19 8.68
CA TYR A 506 7.34 4.18 9.07
C TYR A 506 8.27 4.40 7.86
N PHE A 507 8.04 3.67 6.78
CA PHE A 507 8.83 3.66 5.55
C PHE A 507 8.04 4.36 4.44
N PRO A 508 8.44 5.57 4.01
CA PRO A 508 7.61 6.42 3.18
C PRO A 508 7.53 5.99 1.71
N GLN A 509 8.17 4.89 1.36
CA GLN A 509 8.15 4.28 0.03
C GLN A 509 8.34 2.77 0.12
N ILE A 510 7.83 2.05 -0.89
CA ILE A 510 7.87 0.59 -0.96
C ILE A 510 8.27 0.19 -2.38
N TRP A 511 9.14 -0.83 -2.49
CA TRP A 511 9.44 -1.49 -3.75
C TRP A 511 8.16 -2.13 -4.30
N THR A 512 7.72 -1.66 -5.47
CA THR A 512 6.37 -1.96 -5.95
C THR A 512 6.22 -3.41 -6.41
N SER A 513 7.25 -3.95 -7.05
CA SER A 513 7.31 -5.34 -7.53
C SER A 513 8.73 -5.68 -7.97
N ASP A 514 9.15 -6.94 -7.77
CA ASP A 514 10.39 -7.47 -8.33
C ASP A 514 10.33 -7.60 -9.86
N ASN A 515 9.13 -7.65 -10.43
CA ASN A 515 8.98 -7.66 -11.88
C ASN A 515 9.14 -6.25 -12.45
N THR A 516 10.24 -6.01 -13.13
CA THR A 516 10.59 -4.73 -13.74
C THR A 516 10.25 -4.63 -15.23
N ASP A 517 9.60 -5.65 -15.80
CA ASP A 517 9.09 -5.64 -17.17
C ASP A 517 8.10 -4.48 -17.39
N PRO A 518 8.30 -3.58 -18.34
CA PRO A 518 7.44 -2.41 -18.54
C PRO A 518 5.96 -2.74 -18.77
N ALA A 519 5.66 -3.82 -19.47
CA ALA A 519 4.27 -4.21 -19.72
C ALA A 519 3.59 -4.69 -18.45
N VAL A 520 4.27 -5.51 -17.64
CA VAL A 520 3.76 -5.98 -16.34
C VAL A 520 3.68 -4.83 -15.36
N ARG A 521 4.69 -3.95 -15.29
CA ARG A 521 4.69 -2.77 -14.44
C ARG A 521 3.57 -1.80 -14.77
N THR A 522 3.18 -1.69 -16.04
CA THR A 522 2.01 -0.89 -16.42
C THR A 522 0.76 -1.35 -15.68
N ILE A 523 0.53 -2.66 -15.56
CA ILE A 523 -0.61 -3.25 -14.84
C ILE A 523 -0.48 -3.01 -13.34
N ILE A 524 0.64 -3.41 -12.75
CA ILE A 524 0.89 -3.32 -11.31
C ILE A 524 0.81 -1.87 -10.82
N GLN A 525 1.44 -0.94 -11.53
CA GLN A 525 1.46 0.48 -11.17
C GLN A 525 0.09 1.13 -11.32
N THR A 526 -0.67 0.81 -12.38
CA THR A 526 -2.04 1.30 -12.58
C THR A 526 -2.92 0.91 -11.39
N ASN A 527 -2.91 -0.35 -11.01
CA ASN A 527 -3.79 -0.86 -9.96
C ASN A 527 -3.35 -0.38 -8.57
N THR A 528 -2.04 -0.39 -8.30
CA THR A 528 -1.50 0.13 -7.03
C THR A 528 -1.83 1.61 -6.84
N SER A 529 -1.81 2.41 -7.91
CA SER A 529 -2.11 3.85 -7.89
C SER A 529 -3.57 4.18 -7.60
N ILE A 530 -4.48 3.22 -7.48
CA ILE A 530 -5.86 3.50 -7.09
C ILE A 530 -5.91 3.98 -5.63
N CYS A 531 -5.14 3.34 -4.77
CA CYS A 531 -5.07 3.67 -3.35
C CYS A 531 -3.81 4.45 -2.96
N TYR A 532 -2.64 4.07 -3.51
CA TYR A 532 -1.35 4.52 -3.01
C TYR A 532 -0.72 5.56 -3.95
N PRO A 533 -0.23 6.70 -3.42
CA PRO A 533 0.35 7.74 -4.25
C PRO A 533 1.66 7.30 -4.92
N GLN A 534 1.93 7.88 -6.07
CA GLN A 534 3.15 7.64 -6.85
C GLN A 534 4.45 7.89 -6.08
N SER A 535 4.42 8.79 -5.10
CA SER A 535 5.57 9.07 -4.21
C SER A 535 5.96 7.88 -3.29
N CYS A 536 5.03 6.94 -3.10
CA CYS A 536 5.25 5.73 -2.30
C CYS A 536 5.66 4.52 -3.15
N MET A 537 5.59 4.62 -4.48
CA MET A 537 5.77 3.52 -5.42
C MET A 537 7.15 3.62 -6.08
N THR A 538 8.08 2.75 -5.68
CA THR A 538 9.39 2.70 -6.31
C THR A 538 9.33 1.94 -7.65
N ALA A 539 9.85 2.58 -8.71
CA ALA A 539 9.87 2.05 -10.06
C ALA A 539 11.23 2.29 -10.72
N HIS A 540 11.91 1.21 -11.08
CA HIS A 540 13.25 1.27 -11.65
C HIS A 540 13.27 0.91 -13.13
N LEU A 541 14.14 1.58 -13.87
CA LEU A 541 14.57 1.18 -15.20
C LEU A 541 15.58 0.05 -15.05
N SER A 542 15.23 -1.13 -15.56
CA SER A 542 16.05 -2.34 -15.51
C SER A 542 16.77 -2.64 -16.83
N ALA A 543 17.49 -3.75 -16.85
CA ALA A 543 18.17 -4.25 -18.05
C ALA A 543 17.17 -4.67 -19.16
N SER A 544 17.67 -4.79 -20.39
CA SER A 544 16.99 -5.43 -21.53
C SER A 544 17.99 -6.40 -22.18
N PRO A 545 17.60 -7.69 -22.36
CA PRO A 545 16.33 -8.32 -22.02
C PRO A 545 16.01 -8.29 -20.53
N ASN A 546 14.71 -8.23 -20.19
CA ASN A 546 14.25 -8.23 -18.81
C ASN A 546 14.62 -9.53 -18.09
N GLY A 547 15.05 -9.43 -16.82
CA GLY A 547 15.52 -10.57 -16.03
C GLY A 547 14.48 -11.68 -15.82
N PHE A 548 13.20 -11.32 -15.70
CA PHE A 548 12.08 -12.26 -15.47
C PHE A 548 11.48 -12.78 -16.75
N THR A 549 10.98 -11.88 -17.58
CA THR A 549 10.15 -12.23 -18.74
C THR A 549 10.96 -12.51 -20.00
N LYS A 550 12.25 -12.15 -20.03
CA LYS A 550 13.14 -12.20 -21.17
C LYS A 550 12.70 -11.35 -22.35
N ARG A 551 11.67 -10.51 -22.19
CA ARG A 551 11.25 -9.56 -23.22
C ARG A 551 12.27 -8.44 -23.37
N GLU A 552 12.41 -7.98 -24.59
CA GLU A 552 13.26 -6.84 -24.94
C GLU A 552 12.40 -5.59 -25.08
N PHE A 553 12.86 -4.51 -24.45
CA PHE A 553 12.24 -3.20 -24.54
C PHE A 553 13.30 -2.14 -24.79
N SER A 554 12.95 -1.17 -25.60
CA SER A 554 13.76 0.02 -25.84
C SER A 554 14.02 0.81 -24.54
N LEU A 555 15.04 1.65 -24.57
CA LEU A 555 15.40 2.49 -23.42
C LEU A 555 14.26 3.45 -23.04
N GLU A 556 13.62 4.05 -24.04
CA GLU A 556 12.51 4.99 -23.85
C GLU A 556 11.29 4.31 -23.19
N ASN A 557 10.90 3.10 -23.60
CA ASN A 557 9.76 2.40 -23.00
C ASN A 557 10.00 2.01 -21.56
N ARG A 558 11.19 1.55 -21.21
CA ARG A 558 11.58 1.25 -19.83
C ARG A 558 11.55 2.51 -18.95
N PHE A 559 12.02 3.63 -19.48
CA PHE A 559 12.00 4.91 -18.81
C PHE A 559 10.57 5.45 -18.64
N ASN A 560 9.80 5.51 -19.71
CA ASN A 560 8.48 6.13 -19.73
C ASN A 560 7.52 5.48 -18.72
N VAL A 561 7.56 4.15 -18.59
CA VAL A 561 6.73 3.42 -17.61
C VAL A 561 7.18 3.69 -16.18
N ALA A 562 8.47 3.88 -15.92
CA ALA A 562 9.01 4.10 -14.58
C ALA A 562 8.98 5.58 -14.13
N CYS A 563 9.10 6.53 -15.05
CA CYS A 563 9.45 7.92 -14.73
C CYS A 563 8.34 8.73 -14.02
N LEU A 564 7.08 8.30 -14.03
CA LEU A 564 6.00 9.00 -13.30
C LEU A 564 5.84 8.53 -11.85
N PHE A 565 6.80 7.80 -11.33
CA PHE A 565 6.84 7.25 -9.98
C PHE A 565 8.16 7.63 -9.29
N ASN A 566 8.50 6.96 -8.22
CA ASN A 566 9.78 7.13 -7.53
C ASN A 566 10.88 6.40 -8.32
N PHE A 567 11.53 7.16 -9.20
CA PHE A 567 12.38 6.63 -10.27
C PHE A 567 13.79 6.27 -9.80
N GLY A 568 14.32 5.17 -10.35
CA GLY A 568 15.70 4.73 -10.19
C GLY A 568 16.13 3.75 -11.29
N TYR A 569 17.26 3.12 -11.08
CA TYR A 569 17.88 2.12 -11.96
C TYR A 569 18.13 0.83 -11.19
N GLU A 570 17.94 -0.31 -11.87
CA GLU A 570 18.28 -1.63 -11.35
C GLU A 570 18.94 -2.45 -12.44
N LEU A 571 20.26 -2.26 -12.61
CA LEU A 571 21.00 -2.83 -13.72
C LEU A 571 22.53 -2.68 -13.54
N ASP A 572 23.29 -3.44 -14.30
CA ASP A 572 24.72 -3.21 -14.47
C ASP A 572 24.98 -2.26 -15.66
N CYS A 573 25.33 -1.03 -15.34
CA CYS A 573 25.71 -0.01 -16.35
C CYS A 573 27.22 0.10 -16.57
N SER A 574 28.05 -0.73 -15.93
CA SER A 574 29.52 -0.61 -16.02
C SER A 574 30.05 -0.67 -17.47
N GLY A 575 29.42 -1.48 -18.31
CA GLY A 575 29.75 -1.64 -19.72
C GLY A 575 29.17 -0.58 -20.66
N TYR A 576 28.43 0.41 -20.17
CA TYR A 576 27.82 1.42 -21.05
C TYR A 576 28.86 2.24 -21.82
N THR A 577 28.63 2.38 -23.11
CA THR A 577 29.37 3.29 -23.98
C THR A 577 29.07 4.75 -23.62
N ASP A 578 29.93 5.68 -24.06
CA ASP A 578 29.68 7.12 -23.82
C ASP A 578 28.36 7.61 -24.46
N LYS A 579 27.91 6.99 -25.54
CA LYS A 579 26.62 7.28 -26.17
C LYS A 579 25.46 6.86 -25.27
N GLU A 580 25.50 5.65 -24.70
CA GLU A 580 24.50 5.15 -23.78
C GLU A 580 24.49 5.95 -22.46
N VAL A 581 25.67 6.30 -21.95
CA VAL A 581 25.79 7.18 -20.75
C VAL A 581 25.10 8.53 -21.02
N LYS A 582 25.33 9.16 -22.16
CA LYS A 582 24.70 10.44 -22.51
C LYS A 582 23.20 10.31 -22.65
N ALA A 583 22.72 9.27 -23.33
CA ALA A 583 21.29 9.03 -23.50
C ALA A 583 20.60 8.82 -22.13
N THR A 584 21.17 7.96 -21.27
CA THR A 584 20.60 7.65 -19.97
C THR A 584 20.68 8.84 -19.00
N ALA A 585 21.76 9.64 -19.05
CA ALA A 585 21.88 10.88 -18.25
C ALA A 585 20.77 11.88 -18.59
N LYS A 586 20.39 12.00 -19.88
CA LYS A 586 19.29 12.86 -20.31
C LYS A 586 17.96 12.46 -19.70
N LEU A 587 17.71 11.13 -19.50
CA LEU A 587 16.52 10.62 -18.81
C LEU A 587 16.49 11.08 -17.35
N SER A 588 17.60 10.90 -16.61
CA SER A 588 17.72 11.37 -15.23
C SER A 588 17.50 12.88 -15.11
N ASP A 589 18.05 13.67 -16.00
CA ASP A 589 17.90 15.12 -16.01
C ASP A 589 16.44 15.53 -16.30
N PHE A 590 15.80 14.85 -17.22
CA PHE A 590 14.38 15.05 -17.52
C PHE A 590 13.51 14.80 -16.30
N TYR A 591 13.72 13.67 -15.61
CA TYR A 591 13.02 13.33 -14.37
C TYR A 591 13.27 14.36 -13.26
N LYS A 592 14.53 14.66 -13.00
CA LYS A 592 14.92 15.58 -11.89
C LYS A 592 14.30 16.98 -12.00
N LYS A 593 14.17 17.49 -13.23
CA LYS A 593 13.54 18.79 -13.51
C LYS A 593 12.04 18.81 -13.23
N ARG A 594 11.39 17.64 -13.22
CA ARG A 594 9.94 17.47 -13.07
C ARG A 594 9.53 16.71 -11.81
N ARG A 595 10.49 16.25 -11.02
CA ARG A 595 10.32 15.38 -9.87
C ARG A 595 9.32 15.90 -8.83
N ASP A 596 9.24 17.21 -8.65
CA ASP A 596 8.27 17.87 -7.76
C ASP A 596 6.82 17.58 -8.19
N VAL A 597 6.52 17.79 -9.47
CA VAL A 597 5.20 17.51 -10.04
C VAL A 597 4.95 15.99 -10.11
N ILE A 598 5.95 15.23 -10.49
CA ILE A 598 5.84 13.76 -10.60
C ILE A 598 5.44 13.15 -9.25
N LEU A 599 6.16 13.45 -8.18
CA LEU A 599 5.96 12.79 -6.89
C LEU A 599 4.75 13.31 -6.12
N TYR A 600 4.40 14.60 -6.28
CA TYR A 600 3.42 15.26 -5.40
C TYR A 600 2.30 15.97 -6.14
N GLY A 601 2.25 15.86 -7.46
CA GLY A 601 1.11 16.29 -8.27
C GLY A 601 -0.09 15.35 -8.12
N ASN A 602 -1.25 15.83 -8.53
CA ASN A 602 -2.46 15.04 -8.63
C ASN A 602 -2.28 13.95 -9.70
N PHE A 603 -2.49 12.70 -9.32
CA PHE A 603 -2.27 11.55 -10.20
C PHE A 603 -3.57 11.07 -10.84
N TYR A 604 -3.52 10.83 -12.14
CA TYR A 604 -4.64 10.32 -12.92
C TYR A 604 -4.20 9.13 -13.77
N ARG A 605 -5.07 8.15 -13.86
CA ARG A 605 -4.93 7.05 -14.82
C ARG A 605 -5.61 7.46 -16.13
N LEU A 606 -4.90 7.27 -17.24
CA LEU A 606 -5.39 7.56 -18.57
C LEU A 606 -5.94 6.29 -19.22
N GLY A 607 -7.02 6.43 -19.96
CA GLY A 607 -7.57 5.40 -20.82
C GLY A 607 -8.21 6.04 -22.05
N GLY A 608 -8.22 5.34 -23.18
CA GLY A 608 -8.87 5.82 -24.39
C GLY A 608 -10.39 5.91 -24.21
N ARG A 609 -11.03 7.01 -24.66
CA ARG A 609 -12.48 7.04 -24.86
C ARG A 609 -12.83 6.22 -26.12
N THR A 610 -13.10 4.97 -25.96
CA THR A 610 -13.87 4.20 -26.93
C THR A 610 -15.17 3.81 -26.24
N SER A 611 -16.26 4.52 -26.52
CA SER A 611 -17.62 4.21 -26.06
C SER A 611 -17.79 3.92 -24.55
N ALA A 612 -18.98 3.68 -24.06
CA ALA A 612 -19.35 3.43 -22.68
C ALA A 612 -18.55 2.35 -21.91
N ASP A 613 -17.58 1.72 -22.57
CA ASP A 613 -16.83 0.55 -22.10
C ASP A 613 -15.41 0.83 -21.62
N CYS A 614 -14.94 2.08 -21.54
CA CYS A 614 -13.57 2.35 -21.08
C CYS A 614 -13.30 1.91 -19.63
N GLY A 615 -14.31 1.85 -18.79
CA GLY A 615 -14.22 1.18 -17.50
C GLY A 615 -14.05 -0.34 -17.63
N GLY A 616 -14.77 -0.96 -18.58
CA GLY A 616 -14.67 -2.38 -18.89
C GLY A 616 -13.39 -2.78 -19.60
N ALA A 617 -12.88 -1.95 -20.53
CA ALA A 617 -11.67 -2.27 -21.29
C ALA A 617 -10.39 -2.20 -20.44
N LEU A 618 -10.25 -1.21 -19.55
CA LEU A 618 -9.15 -1.17 -18.57
C LEU A 618 -9.26 -2.35 -17.60
N ASN A 619 -10.45 -2.65 -17.11
CA ASN A 619 -10.69 -3.79 -16.24
C ASN A 619 -10.43 -5.13 -16.97
N ALA A 620 -10.86 -5.26 -18.24
CA ALA A 620 -10.60 -6.46 -19.03
C ALA A 620 -9.10 -6.61 -19.39
N CYS A 621 -8.39 -5.51 -19.60
CA CYS A 621 -6.94 -5.52 -19.80
C CYS A 621 -6.17 -5.99 -18.56
N PHE A 622 -6.69 -5.68 -17.35
CA PHE A 622 -5.98 -5.87 -16.10
C PHE A 622 -6.58 -6.96 -15.20
N SER A 623 -7.61 -7.67 -15.64
CA SER A 623 -8.39 -8.61 -14.82
C SER A 623 -7.94 -10.07 -14.87
N SER A 624 -6.90 -10.43 -15.62
CA SER A 624 -6.45 -11.82 -15.69
C SER A 624 -5.03 -12.00 -15.17
N PRO A 625 -4.84 -12.58 -13.97
CA PRO A 625 -3.51 -12.87 -13.45
C PRO A 625 -2.79 -14.02 -14.18
N THR A 626 -3.51 -14.74 -15.05
CA THR A 626 -2.98 -15.94 -15.73
C THR A 626 -2.68 -15.72 -17.21
N SER A 627 -2.92 -14.50 -17.76
CA SER A 627 -2.69 -14.28 -19.17
C SER A 627 -1.29 -13.72 -19.41
N ASP A 628 -0.47 -14.44 -20.15
CA ASP A 628 0.73 -13.94 -20.84
C ASP A 628 0.39 -12.87 -21.90
N ARG A 629 -0.87 -12.45 -21.97
CA ARG A 629 -1.34 -11.47 -22.94
C ARG A 629 -1.02 -10.07 -22.46
N LEU A 630 -0.39 -9.29 -23.32
CA LEU A 630 -0.23 -7.86 -23.12
C LEU A 630 -1.59 -7.17 -23.00
N PRO A 631 -1.72 -6.13 -22.17
CA PRO A 631 -2.92 -5.31 -22.11
C PRO A 631 -3.30 -4.82 -23.52
N THR A 632 -4.58 -4.77 -23.85
CA THR A 632 -5.09 -4.20 -25.10
C THR A 632 -5.59 -2.78 -24.88
N GLY A 633 -5.54 -1.96 -25.92
CA GLY A 633 -6.01 -0.57 -25.85
C GLY A 633 -4.94 0.41 -25.34
N ILE A 634 -5.35 1.65 -25.12
CA ILE A 634 -4.47 2.71 -24.62
C ILE A 634 -4.69 2.89 -23.13
N CYS A 635 -3.59 2.99 -22.44
CA CYS A 635 -3.55 3.35 -21.02
C CYS A 635 -2.42 4.35 -20.76
N GLY A 636 -2.24 4.74 -19.52
CA GLY A 636 -1.14 5.58 -19.13
C GLY A 636 -1.36 6.29 -17.81
N PHE A 637 -0.44 7.16 -17.51
CA PHE A 637 -0.37 7.92 -16.28
C PHE A 637 -0.25 9.40 -16.57
N GLN A 638 -0.85 10.21 -15.73
CA GLN A 638 -0.72 11.67 -15.81
C GLN A 638 -0.59 12.23 -14.40
N VAL A 639 0.33 13.16 -14.24
CA VAL A 639 0.49 13.96 -13.01
C VAL A 639 0.26 15.42 -13.35
N VAL A 640 -0.51 16.11 -12.51
CA VAL A 640 -0.88 17.50 -12.68
C VAL A 640 -0.47 18.28 -11.43
N SER A 641 0.26 19.38 -11.59
CA SER A 641 0.61 20.26 -10.47
C SER A 641 -0.64 20.74 -9.74
N PRO A 642 -0.57 21.01 -8.42
CA PRO A 642 -1.72 21.54 -7.68
C PRO A 642 -2.28 22.84 -8.24
N ARG A 643 -1.45 23.66 -8.90
CA ARG A 643 -1.85 24.90 -9.56
C ARG A 643 -2.43 24.70 -10.96
N ARG A 644 -2.38 23.47 -11.48
CA ARG A 644 -2.77 23.12 -12.84
C ARG A 644 -2.03 23.89 -13.93
N ASP A 645 -0.85 24.41 -13.62
CA ASP A 645 0.02 25.15 -14.55
C ASP A 645 1.01 24.26 -15.28
N ARG A 646 1.31 23.06 -14.73
CA ARG A 646 2.19 22.04 -15.32
C ARG A 646 1.58 20.66 -15.18
N ALA A 647 1.71 19.84 -16.22
CA ALA A 647 1.38 18.42 -16.15
C ALA A 647 2.34 17.60 -17.02
N LEU A 648 2.52 16.34 -16.66
CA LEU A 648 3.27 15.36 -17.44
C LEU A 648 2.41 14.10 -17.58
N ALA A 649 2.31 13.59 -18.80
CA ALA A 649 1.61 12.35 -19.11
C ALA A 649 2.53 11.36 -19.81
N CYS A 650 2.40 10.09 -19.45
CA CYS A 650 2.92 8.95 -20.18
C CYS A 650 1.75 8.22 -20.85
N VAL A 651 1.72 8.20 -22.16
CA VAL A 651 0.74 7.45 -22.96
C VAL A 651 1.36 6.12 -23.33
N ILE A 652 0.66 5.02 -23.06
CA ILE A 652 1.14 3.65 -23.24
C ILE A 652 0.17 2.91 -24.17
N MET A 653 0.72 2.27 -25.16
CA MET A 653 0.04 1.40 -26.11
C MET A 653 0.64 0.00 -26.00
N PRO A 654 0.07 -0.87 -25.16
CA PRO A 654 0.69 -2.16 -24.79
C PRO A 654 0.77 -3.15 -25.94
N SER A 655 -0.08 -3.01 -26.95
CA SER A 655 -0.07 -3.84 -28.14
C SER A 655 -0.47 -3.06 -29.37
N ARG A 656 0.06 -3.46 -30.54
CA ARG A 656 -0.32 -2.91 -31.82
C ARG A 656 -1.60 -3.57 -32.31
N GLU A 657 -2.64 -2.77 -32.52
CA GLU A 657 -3.88 -3.21 -33.16
C GLU A 657 -3.93 -2.69 -34.60
N ASN A 658 -4.35 -3.54 -35.51
CA ASN A 658 -4.53 -3.16 -36.94
C ASN A 658 -5.90 -2.50 -37.13
N GLY A 659 -5.96 -1.52 -38.03
CA GLY A 659 -7.23 -0.98 -38.57
C GLY A 659 -7.95 0.00 -37.68
N VAL A 660 -7.31 0.60 -36.70
CA VAL A 660 -7.96 1.57 -35.81
C VAL A 660 -7.67 2.99 -36.25
N SER A 661 -8.72 3.72 -36.55
CA SER A 661 -8.68 5.13 -36.90
C SER A 661 -9.46 5.96 -35.88
N ASN A 662 -9.05 7.23 -35.68
CA ASN A 662 -9.75 8.23 -34.83
C ASN A 662 -9.85 7.97 -33.35
N ARG A 663 -8.97 7.15 -32.75
CA ARG A 663 -8.87 7.06 -31.30
C ARG A 663 -8.33 8.36 -30.69
N LYS A 664 -8.94 8.75 -29.58
CA LYS A 664 -8.54 9.94 -28.83
C LYS A 664 -8.10 9.55 -27.43
N ILE A 665 -7.14 10.29 -26.90
CA ILE A 665 -6.79 10.23 -25.48
C ILE A 665 -7.23 11.52 -24.80
N ALA A 666 -7.98 11.38 -23.72
CA ALA A 666 -8.45 12.49 -22.89
C ALA A 666 -7.51 12.68 -21.70
N PHE A 667 -7.13 13.93 -21.43
CA PHE A 667 -6.28 14.31 -20.32
C PHE A 667 -7.14 14.87 -19.17
N LYS A 668 -6.77 14.52 -17.95
CA LYS A 668 -7.57 14.80 -16.75
C LYS A 668 -6.93 15.91 -15.91
N GLY A 669 -7.72 16.56 -15.07
CA GLY A 669 -7.24 17.49 -14.04
C GLY A 669 -6.70 18.82 -14.52
N LEU A 670 -6.64 19.06 -15.82
CA LEU A 670 -6.28 20.37 -16.40
C LEU A 670 -7.41 21.39 -16.22
N ASP A 671 -7.08 22.66 -16.23
CA ASP A 671 -8.08 23.73 -16.17
C ASP A 671 -8.75 23.92 -17.55
N LYS A 672 -10.05 23.69 -17.60
CA LYS A 672 -10.82 23.76 -18.84
C LYS A 672 -10.92 25.16 -19.44
N ASN A 673 -10.70 26.20 -18.64
CA ASN A 673 -10.79 27.60 -19.06
C ASN A 673 -9.48 28.15 -19.58
N GLU A 674 -8.40 27.38 -19.51
CA GLU A 674 -7.05 27.81 -19.82
C GLU A 674 -6.50 27.13 -21.09
N LYS A 675 -5.53 27.78 -21.71
CA LYS A 675 -4.79 27.20 -22.84
C LYS A 675 -3.46 26.66 -22.34
N TYR A 676 -3.05 25.55 -22.93
CA TYR A 676 -1.79 24.87 -22.64
C TYR A 676 -0.91 24.77 -23.86
N THR A 677 0.36 25.08 -23.70
CA THR A 677 1.40 24.64 -24.62
C THR A 677 1.62 23.15 -24.36
N VAL A 678 1.37 22.35 -25.38
CA VAL A 678 1.55 20.90 -25.36
C VAL A 678 2.84 20.55 -26.07
N THR A 679 3.75 19.88 -25.39
CA THR A 679 5.02 19.42 -25.93
C THR A 679 5.04 17.90 -25.94
N VAL A 680 5.16 17.29 -27.13
CA VAL A 680 5.32 15.83 -27.29
C VAL A 680 6.80 15.53 -27.50
N TYR A 681 7.31 14.56 -26.77
CA TYR A 681 8.71 14.16 -26.81
C TYR A 681 8.93 12.93 -27.70
N ASP A 682 10.04 12.91 -28.41
CA ASP A 682 10.51 11.73 -29.14
C ASP A 682 11.21 10.71 -28.22
N LYS A 683 11.66 9.60 -28.76
CA LYS A 683 12.38 8.54 -28.05
C LYS A 683 13.69 8.98 -27.37
N ASN A 684 14.25 10.11 -27.80
CA ASN A 684 15.47 10.70 -27.24
C ASN A 684 15.16 11.84 -26.25
N LEU A 685 13.88 12.07 -25.93
CA LEU A 685 13.40 13.24 -25.18
C LEU A 685 13.74 14.59 -25.82
N ASP A 686 13.84 14.63 -27.14
CA ASP A 686 13.82 15.86 -27.91
C ASP A 686 12.38 16.24 -28.24
N VAL A 687 12.14 17.53 -28.52
CA VAL A 687 10.79 18.00 -28.88
C VAL A 687 10.43 17.48 -30.27
N PHE A 688 9.41 16.63 -30.33
CA PHE A 688 8.86 16.12 -31.57
C PHE A 688 7.77 17.04 -32.15
N ASP A 689 6.90 17.54 -31.27
CA ASP A 689 5.77 18.37 -31.66
C ASP A 689 5.44 19.38 -30.57
N THR A 690 4.98 20.55 -30.96
CA THR A 690 4.51 21.59 -30.04
C THR A 690 3.33 22.34 -30.62
N PHE A 691 2.27 22.47 -29.84
CA PHE A 691 1.06 23.22 -30.21
C PHE A 691 0.37 23.83 -28.99
N VAL A 692 -0.52 24.80 -29.20
CA VAL A 692 -1.32 25.42 -28.14
C VAL A 692 -2.78 25.03 -28.32
N ILE A 693 -3.42 24.57 -27.23
CA ILE A 693 -4.81 24.11 -27.26
C ILE A 693 -5.51 24.33 -25.92
N GLY A 694 -6.84 24.45 -25.93
CA GLY A 694 -7.63 24.62 -24.72
C GLY A 694 -7.69 23.38 -23.82
N GLY A 695 -7.72 23.58 -22.52
CA GLY A 695 -7.85 22.49 -21.54
C GLY A 695 -9.20 21.77 -21.64
N ASP A 696 -10.24 22.45 -22.10
CA ASP A 696 -11.55 21.85 -22.43
C ASP A 696 -11.42 20.82 -23.55
N VAL A 697 -10.71 21.17 -24.64
CA VAL A 697 -10.47 20.26 -25.77
C VAL A 697 -9.60 19.07 -25.34
N LEU A 698 -8.57 19.30 -24.52
CA LEU A 698 -7.74 18.24 -23.96
C LEU A 698 -8.55 17.27 -23.11
N SER A 699 -9.55 17.76 -22.40
CA SER A 699 -10.43 16.92 -21.58
C SER A 699 -11.40 16.08 -22.42
N GLU A 700 -11.76 16.52 -23.62
CA GLU A 700 -12.56 15.75 -24.58
C GLU A 700 -11.72 14.76 -25.41
N GLY A 701 -10.40 14.98 -25.45
CA GLY A 701 -9.42 14.10 -26.05
C GLY A 701 -8.95 14.54 -27.42
N ILE A 702 -7.64 14.31 -27.63
CA ILE A 702 -6.97 14.56 -28.91
C ILE A 702 -6.57 13.26 -29.60
N PRO A 703 -6.56 13.24 -30.97
CA PRO A 703 -6.07 12.09 -31.71
C PRO A 703 -4.59 11.84 -31.44
N TYR A 704 -4.19 10.59 -31.29
CA TYR A 704 -2.79 10.21 -31.05
C TYR A 704 -2.17 9.36 -32.15
N GLU A 705 -2.91 9.06 -33.21
CA GLU A 705 -2.45 8.16 -34.31
C GLU A 705 -1.12 8.60 -34.94
N LYS A 706 -0.90 9.92 -35.14
CA LYS A 706 0.37 10.42 -35.68
C LYS A 706 1.56 10.12 -34.78
N TYR A 707 1.36 10.03 -33.47
CA TYR A 707 2.41 9.69 -32.51
C TYR A 707 2.61 8.18 -32.39
N ARG A 708 1.53 7.42 -32.48
CA ARG A 708 1.54 5.96 -32.38
C ARG A 708 2.38 5.29 -33.48
N LEU A 709 2.34 5.81 -34.68
CA LEU A 709 2.97 5.20 -35.84
C LEU A 709 4.39 5.69 -36.09
N SER A 710 4.83 6.78 -35.47
CA SER A 710 6.15 7.36 -35.71
C SER A 710 7.27 6.55 -35.03
N GLU A 711 8.26 6.12 -35.81
CA GLU A 711 9.49 5.49 -35.31
C GLU A 711 10.42 6.48 -34.59
N GLU A 712 10.22 7.77 -34.77
CA GLU A 712 10.92 8.82 -34.01
C GLU A 712 10.43 8.88 -32.59
N ILE A 713 9.14 8.58 -32.34
CA ILE A 713 8.50 8.58 -31.02
C ILE A 713 8.89 7.33 -30.23
N CYS A 714 8.89 6.16 -30.84
CA CYS A 714 9.19 4.91 -30.17
C CYS A 714 9.85 3.90 -31.12
N SER A 715 10.88 3.22 -30.63
CA SER A 715 11.65 2.23 -31.35
C SER A 715 10.99 0.87 -31.45
N ASP A 716 10.21 0.46 -30.44
CA ASP A 716 9.60 -0.86 -30.37
C ASP A 716 8.37 -0.98 -31.26
N ALA A 717 8.14 -2.17 -31.81
CA ALA A 717 7.05 -2.43 -32.74
C ALA A 717 5.71 -2.61 -32.06
N ASP A 718 5.66 -3.37 -30.97
CA ASP A 718 4.44 -3.78 -30.31
C ASP A 718 4.10 -2.90 -29.10
N PHE A 719 4.95 -2.92 -28.06
CA PHE A 719 4.77 -2.07 -26.88
C PHE A 719 5.36 -0.69 -27.18
N ARG A 720 4.52 0.34 -27.10
CA ARG A 720 4.94 1.72 -27.40
C ARG A 720 4.50 2.66 -26.32
N SER A 721 5.34 3.64 -26.00
CA SER A 721 4.99 4.71 -25.06
C SER A 721 5.65 6.03 -25.46
N PHE A 722 5.06 7.14 -25.05
CA PHE A 722 5.63 8.47 -25.23
C PHE A 722 5.18 9.42 -24.14
N LEU A 723 5.94 10.48 -23.97
CA LEU A 723 5.70 11.51 -22.97
C LEU A 723 5.13 12.78 -23.59
N ILE A 724 4.18 13.39 -22.89
CA ILE A 724 3.58 14.67 -23.23
C ILE A 724 3.64 15.58 -22.01
N GLU A 725 4.14 16.78 -22.19
CA GLU A 725 4.16 17.84 -21.17
C GLU A 725 3.16 18.94 -21.50
N PHE A 726 2.51 19.46 -20.49
CA PHE A 726 1.57 20.58 -20.58
C PHE A 726 2.07 21.72 -19.70
N THR A 727 2.20 22.90 -20.28
CA THR A 727 2.59 24.13 -19.55
C THR A 727 1.67 25.26 -19.91
N ARG A 728 1.29 26.05 -18.90
CA ARG A 728 0.45 27.24 -19.02
C ARG A 728 1.27 28.49 -19.08
#